data_50ef6336c06a0858f8e5394f7655400d
#
_entry.id   50ef6336c06a0858f8e5394f7655400d
#
_cell.length_a   1.000
_cell.length_b   1.000
_cell.length_c   1.000
_cell.angle_alpha   90.00
_cell.angle_beta   90.00
_cell.angle_gamma   90.00
#
_symmetry.space_group_name_H-M   'P 1'
#
loop_
_entity.id
_entity.type
_entity.pdbx_description
1 polymer ?
#
loop_
_entity_poly.entity_id
_entity_poly.type
_entity_poly.pdbx_seq_one_letter_code
_entity_poly.pdbx_strand_id
1 'polypeptide(L)'
;MNNRILEHEWKPSDDVTLEDSALHAIRASSHVAIAAGPGAGKTELLAHKAGYLIETGMCPYPKKILAISFKTDAARNLQERVELRYGKGVEKRFESKTFDAFAKGILDQFIHALPKEYQPQKNYEIILNEKSLNDIINAYITEPYSYYSNWQYEYHINSVLRTMKETKLPIVSFEDDLYSWINERLWMALLNGKGNLKSSLTFSMISILVEYLLKENPLLVKALQATYSHVFLDEFQDTTHIQYNLLKTIFLKSNTVITAVEDNKQRIMGWAGALQNAFGIFKTDFNATQYTLLNNFRSAPNLVYIQNIFSKTLNDASIEVLPAGEWNKNEGVCEIWNFKNHNIEAILLASYISKWMKVENLKPRDFCIIVKQHEHIYAAEIMKELSKINIKSRIEKDYQDLLSEELVLLIIRFLKLSYEEKSPELWLNVIDEIIDMKYSDADSESINYLIIEKELVKMLDEVRKLYSNINDTNFNTQFAEILQEIVVFLGEDIIKATYPKYNQANYFNEVMQKMIDKLQYQNCISMRGLVQEFCGEYSIPIMTIHKSKGLEYHTVFFIGVEDDAFWSFSTQKEADKNAFFVALSRAKQKIIFTISEKRNILKFGEEKNILQETKNISELIQTLMDAGVPLIEKSGLDNIL
;
A
#
# COMPACT_ATOMS: atom_id res chain seq x y z
N MET A 1 22.83 -6.43 29.24
CA MET A 1 21.90 -7.59 29.31
C MET A 1 20.52 -7.00 29.56
N ASN A 2 19.64 -6.96 28.56
CA ASN A 2 18.28 -6.52 28.77
C ASN A 2 17.61 -7.53 29.72
N ASN A 3 17.03 -7.04 30.83
CA ASN A 3 16.23 -7.87 31.72
C ASN A 3 15.07 -8.45 30.89
N ARG A 4 15.07 -9.76 30.67
CA ARG A 4 13.95 -10.45 30.03
C ARG A 4 12.75 -10.35 30.94
N ILE A 5 11.62 -9.95 30.36
CA ILE A 5 10.32 -9.98 31.06
C ILE A 5 9.82 -11.44 31.04
N LEU A 6 9.28 -11.93 32.16
CA LEU A 6 8.69 -13.26 32.19
C LEU A 6 7.37 -13.25 31.37
N GLU A 7 7.10 -14.32 30.61
CA GLU A 7 5.93 -14.40 29.73
C GLU A 7 4.59 -14.08 30.41
N HIS A 8 4.44 -14.47 31.69
CA HIS A 8 3.22 -14.21 32.45
C HIS A 8 3.16 -12.78 33.04
N GLU A 9 4.28 -12.08 33.11
CA GLU A 9 4.37 -10.69 33.59
C GLU A 9 4.23 -9.69 32.45
N TRP A 10 4.42 -10.15 31.20
CA TRP A 10 4.33 -9.26 30.06
C TRP A 10 2.89 -8.72 29.87
N LYS A 11 2.79 -7.43 29.64
CA LYS A 11 1.54 -6.71 29.34
C LYS A 11 1.72 -5.86 28.08
N PRO A 12 0.65 -5.66 27.29
CA PRO A 12 0.66 -4.66 26.24
C PRO A 12 0.88 -3.25 26.81
N SER A 13 1.22 -2.27 25.98
CA SER A 13 1.35 -0.87 26.41
C SER A 13 0.04 -0.36 27.04
N ASP A 14 0.14 0.47 28.09
CA ASP A 14 -0.96 0.84 28.99
C ASP A 14 -2.15 1.55 28.30
N ASP A 15 -1.92 2.12 27.13
CA ASP A 15 -2.93 2.87 26.35
C ASP A 15 -3.75 1.98 25.38
N VAL A 16 -3.52 0.66 25.38
CA VAL A 16 -4.16 -0.26 24.45
C VAL A 16 -4.92 -1.36 25.17
N THR A 17 -6.23 -1.44 24.90
CA THR A 17 -7.07 -2.55 25.33
C THR A 17 -7.16 -3.59 24.23
N LEU A 18 -6.64 -4.78 24.48
CA LEU A 18 -6.73 -5.92 23.57
C LEU A 18 -7.82 -6.88 24.04
N GLU A 19 -8.55 -7.46 23.11
CA GLU A 19 -9.49 -8.54 23.44
C GLU A 19 -8.73 -9.84 23.80
N ASP A 20 -9.38 -10.73 24.56
CA ASP A 20 -8.77 -11.96 25.04
C ASP A 20 -8.23 -12.83 23.89
N SER A 21 -8.94 -12.89 22.78
CA SER A 21 -8.53 -13.65 21.60
C SER A 21 -7.25 -13.08 20.97
N ALA A 22 -7.08 -11.74 21.00
CA ALA A 22 -5.85 -11.08 20.57
C ALA A 22 -4.67 -11.41 21.52
N LEU A 23 -4.89 -11.38 22.84
CA LEU A 23 -3.87 -11.75 23.83
C LEU A 23 -3.44 -13.20 23.70
N HIS A 24 -4.38 -14.12 23.46
CA HIS A 24 -4.06 -15.52 23.20
C HIS A 24 -3.24 -15.69 21.89
N ALA A 25 -3.61 -14.98 20.83
CA ALA A 25 -2.87 -15.01 19.56
C ALA A 25 -1.45 -14.42 19.71
N ILE A 26 -1.26 -13.37 20.52
CA ILE A 26 0.05 -12.78 20.83
C ILE A 26 0.94 -13.80 21.55
N ARG A 27 0.42 -14.47 22.57
CA ARG A 27 1.17 -15.42 23.41
C ARG A 27 1.35 -16.80 22.79
N ALA A 28 0.67 -17.10 21.67
CA ALA A 28 0.78 -18.40 21.02
C ALA A 28 2.20 -18.66 20.49
N SER A 29 2.74 -19.84 20.84
CA SER A 29 4.07 -20.32 20.43
C SER A 29 4.05 -21.20 19.17
N SER A 30 2.84 -21.51 18.65
CA SER A 30 2.63 -22.27 17.40
C SER A 30 2.25 -21.34 16.24
N HIS A 31 2.14 -21.91 15.04
CA HIS A 31 1.60 -21.16 13.89
C HIS A 31 0.18 -20.66 14.17
N VAL A 32 -0.09 -19.43 13.79
CA VAL A 32 -1.35 -18.73 14.09
C VAL A 32 -1.98 -18.17 12.83
N ALA A 33 -3.28 -18.40 12.70
CA ALA A 33 -4.13 -17.84 11.66
C ALA A 33 -5.18 -16.93 12.31
N ILE A 34 -5.15 -15.63 12.03
CA ILE A 34 -6.02 -14.62 12.66
C ILE A 34 -7.01 -14.09 11.63
N ALA A 35 -8.28 -14.41 11.82
CA ALA A 35 -9.37 -13.80 11.08
C ALA A 35 -9.81 -12.53 11.81
N ALA A 36 -9.77 -11.38 11.11
CA ALA A 36 -10.00 -10.09 11.72
C ALA A 36 -10.77 -9.16 10.78
N GLY A 37 -11.88 -8.63 11.23
CA GLY A 37 -12.65 -7.64 10.47
C GLY A 37 -11.94 -6.30 10.29
N PRO A 38 -12.56 -5.36 9.52
CA PRO A 38 -12.07 -3.99 9.44
C PRO A 38 -12.05 -3.34 10.82
N GLY A 39 -11.03 -2.55 11.11
CA GLY A 39 -10.93 -1.86 12.39
C GLY A 39 -10.64 -2.74 13.61
N ALA A 40 -10.32 -4.03 13.42
CA ALA A 40 -10.05 -4.96 14.52
C ALA A 40 -8.66 -4.82 15.17
N GLY A 41 -7.86 -3.84 14.76
CA GLY A 41 -6.53 -3.62 15.34
C GLY A 41 -5.46 -4.63 14.88
N LYS A 42 -5.55 -5.16 13.64
CA LYS A 42 -4.58 -6.12 13.06
C LYS A 42 -3.13 -5.67 13.23
N THR A 43 -2.82 -4.45 12.81
CA THR A 43 -1.46 -3.87 12.89
C THR A 43 -0.99 -3.71 14.33
N GLU A 44 -1.88 -3.30 15.23
CA GLU A 44 -1.61 -3.17 16.66
C GLU A 44 -1.29 -4.53 17.30
N LEU A 45 -2.08 -5.56 16.97
CA LEU A 45 -1.82 -6.92 17.42
C LEU A 45 -0.43 -7.42 16.99
N LEU A 46 -0.07 -7.22 15.71
CA LEU A 46 1.24 -7.65 15.20
C LEU A 46 2.39 -6.88 15.87
N ALA A 47 2.22 -5.59 16.14
CA ALA A 47 3.21 -4.79 16.87
C ALA A 47 3.38 -5.30 18.30
N HIS A 48 2.29 -5.57 19.03
CA HIS A 48 2.35 -6.13 20.37
C HIS A 48 2.93 -7.55 20.39
N LYS A 49 2.64 -8.38 19.38
CA LYS A 49 3.27 -9.70 19.25
C LYS A 49 4.78 -9.59 19.03
N ALA A 50 5.23 -8.62 18.24
CA ALA A 50 6.66 -8.36 18.05
C ALA A 50 7.34 -7.96 19.38
N GLY A 51 6.73 -7.03 20.13
CA GLY A 51 7.21 -6.64 21.45
C GLY A 51 7.27 -7.82 22.42
N TYR A 52 6.16 -8.57 22.54
CA TYR A 52 6.11 -9.78 23.38
C TYR A 52 7.26 -10.76 23.06
N LEU A 53 7.44 -11.11 21.79
CA LEU A 53 8.44 -12.11 21.38
C LEU A 53 9.87 -11.66 21.67
N ILE A 54 10.18 -10.38 21.57
CA ILE A 54 11.52 -9.85 21.77
C ILE A 54 11.79 -9.62 23.25
N GLU A 55 10.86 -9.00 24.00
CA GLU A 55 11.03 -8.68 25.43
C GLU A 55 11.05 -9.91 26.32
N THR A 56 10.24 -10.94 25.98
CA THR A 56 10.26 -12.24 26.70
C THR A 56 11.39 -13.16 26.27
N GLY A 57 12.07 -12.84 25.14
CA GLY A 57 13.14 -13.65 24.59
C GLY A 57 12.66 -14.89 23.81
N MET A 58 11.37 -14.98 23.49
CA MET A 58 10.83 -16.01 22.58
C MET A 58 11.42 -15.86 21.17
N CYS A 59 11.76 -14.63 20.76
CA CYS A 59 12.67 -14.37 19.65
C CYS A 59 14.09 -14.21 20.20
N PRO A 60 14.95 -15.26 20.20
CA PRO A 60 16.28 -15.17 20.84
C PRO A 60 17.24 -14.34 20.01
N TYR A 61 18.12 -13.57 20.67
CA TYR A 61 19.20 -12.86 19.98
C TYR A 61 20.17 -13.87 19.34
N PRO A 62 20.67 -13.64 18.11
CA PRO A 62 20.50 -12.44 17.25
C PRO A 62 19.34 -12.57 16.24
N LYS A 63 18.43 -13.52 16.41
CA LYS A 63 17.34 -13.74 15.47
C LYS A 63 16.41 -12.54 15.38
N LYS A 64 15.75 -12.42 14.22
CA LYS A 64 14.83 -11.35 13.89
C LYS A 64 13.40 -11.87 13.67
N ILE A 65 12.46 -10.95 13.65
CA ILE A 65 11.09 -11.14 13.18
C ILE A 65 10.99 -10.51 11.78
N LEU A 66 10.46 -11.26 10.83
CA LEU A 66 10.14 -10.77 9.49
C LEU A 66 8.64 -10.52 9.37
N ALA A 67 8.23 -9.31 9.06
CA ALA A 67 6.86 -9.01 8.68
C ALA A 67 6.77 -8.79 7.17
N ILE A 68 5.80 -9.42 6.54
CA ILE A 68 5.56 -9.30 5.10
C ILE A 68 4.15 -8.77 4.88
N SER A 69 4.05 -7.65 4.15
CA SER A 69 2.81 -7.00 3.79
C SER A 69 2.67 -6.93 2.26
N PHE A 70 1.45 -6.74 1.79
CA PHE A 70 1.21 -6.60 0.35
C PHE A 70 1.63 -5.23 -0.20
N LYS A 71 1.50 -4.16 0.61
CA LYS A 71 1.79 -2.76 0.21
C LYS A 71 2.94 -2.18 1.02
N THR A 72 3.72 -1.31 0.38
CA THR A 72 4.83 -0.58 1.01
C THR A 72 4.36 0.25 2.21
N ASP A 73 3.22 0.96 2.08
CA ASP A 73 2.66 1.75 3.19
C ASP A 73 2.26 0.88 4.38
N ALA A 74 1.69 -0.31 4.14
CA ALA A 74 1.34 -1.22 5.23
C ALA A 74 2.60 -1.75 5.94
N ALA A 75 3.64 -2.11 5.18
CA ALA A 75 4.91 -2.54 5.74
C ALA A 75 5.55 -1.44 6.60
N ARG A 76 5.58 -0.21 6.08
CA ARG A 76 6.10 0.95 6.81
C ARG A 76 5.29 1.25 8.07
N ASN A 77 3.96 1.32 7.97
CA ASN A 77 3.08 1.58 9.11
C ASN A 77 3.27 0.55 10.23
N LEU A 78 3.50 -0.71 9.88
CA LEU A 78 3.76 -1.75 10.88
C LEU A 78 5.14 -1.57 11.53
N GLN A 79 6.18 -1.20 10.77
CA GLN A 79 7.51 -0.87 11.30
C GLN A 79 7.45 0.30 12.28
N GLU A 80 6.83 1.40 11.85
CA GLU A 80 6.64 2.61 12.68
C GLU A 80 5.80 2.32 13.93
N ARG A 81 4.81 1.42 13.84
CA ARG A 81 3.99 1.02 14.98
C ARG A 81 4.81 0.25 16.02
N VAL A 82 5.69 -0.64 15.57
CA VAL A 82 6.59 -1.38 16.47
C VAL A 82 7.57 -0.42 17.15
N GLU A 83 8.16 0.52 16.41
CA GLU A 83 9.04 1.55 16.96
C GLU A 83 8.33 2.42 17.99
N LEU A 84 7.12 2.90 17.67
CA LEU A 84 6.31 3.74 18.56
C LEU A 84 5.99 3.04 19.88
N ARG A 85 5.68 1.74 19.85
CA ARG A 85 5.25 0.98 21.04
C ARG A 85 6.40 0.47 21.89
N TYR A 86 7.51 0.09 21.27
CA TYR A 86 8.58 -0.66 21.91
C TYR A 86 9.97 -0.04 21.73
N GLY A 87 10.08 1.05 21.00
CA GLY A 87 11.30 1.79 20.76
C GLY A 87 12.29 1.09 19.81
N LYS A 88 13.38 1.80 19.49
CA LYS A 88 14.39 1.37 18.50
C LYS A 88 15.10 0.05 18.85
N GLY A 89 15.14 -0.34 20.11
CA GLY A 89 15.77 -1.61 20.52
C GLY A 89 15.04 -2.85 20.01
N VAL A 90 13.70 -2.80 20.00
CA VAL A 90 12.83 -3.85 19.45
C VAL A 90 12.76 -3.69 17.94
N GLU A 91 12.62 -2.48 17.45
CA GLU A 91 12.51 -2.15 16.04
C GLU A 91 13.72 -2.67 15.23
N LYS A 92 14.95 -2.57 15.69
CA LYS A 92 16.16 -3.10 15.01
C LYS A 92 16.14 -4.62 14.78
N ARG A 93 15.31 -5.35 15.51
CA ARG A 93 15.12 -6.80 15.38
C ARG A 93 13.83 -7.19 14.66
N PHE A 94 13.11 -6.19 14.16
CA PHE A 94 11.88 -6.34 13.41
C PHE A 94 12.08 -5.78 12.00
N GLU A 95 11.94 -6.63 10.99
CA GLU A 95 12.04 -6.23 9.59
C GLU A 95 10.67 -6.31 8.92
N SER A 96 10.13 -5.18 8.49
CA SER A 96 8.87 -5.12 7.75
C SER A 96 9.12 -4.79 6.27
N LYS A 97 8.68 -5.66 5.37
CA LYS A 97 8.93 -5.59 3.93
C LYS A 97 7.68 -5.98 3.14
N THR A 98 7.62 -5.59 1.87
CA THR A 98 6.69 -6.22 0.93
C THR A 98 7.25 -7.56 0.46
N PHE A 99 6.39 -8.46 -0.07
CA PHE A 99 6.84 -9.69 -0.71
C PHE A 99 7.89 -9.43 -1.79
N ASP A 100 7.63 -8.43 -2.63
CA ASP A 100 8.50 -8.09 -3.76
C ASP A 100 9.85 -7.56 -3.29
N ALA A 101 9.87 -6.72 -2.24
CA ALA A 101 11.10 -6.23 -1.64
C ALA A 101 11.90 -7.37 -0.96
N PHE A 102 11.22 -8.30 -0.31
CA PHE A 102 11.86 -9.46 0.30
C PHE A 102 12.48 -10.39 -0.76
N ALA A 103 11.72 -10.74 -1.79
CA ALA A 103 12.21 -11.58 -2.88
C ALA A 103 13.37 -10.90 -3.62
N LYS A 104 13.22 -9.60 -3.97
CA LYS A 104 14.28 -8.84 -4.63
C LYS A 104 15.57 -8.80 -3.80
N GLY A 105 15.47 -8.56 -2.50
CA GLY A 105 16.64 -8.56 -1.61
C GLY A 105 17.41 -9.88 -1.62
N ILE A 106 16.70 -11.01 -1.65
CA ILE A 106 17.34 -12.34 -1.77
C ILE A 106 18.00 -12.50 -3.14
N LEU A 107 17.31 -12.11 -4.24
CA LEU A 107 17.87 -12.22 -5.58
C LEU A 107 19.14 -11.39 -5.72
N ASP A 108 19.10 -10.13 -5.33
CA ASP A 108 20.23 -9.20 -5.45
C ASP A 108 21.46 -9.68 -4.68
N GLN A 109 21.25 -10.22 -3.47
CA GLN A 109 22.31 -10.71 -2.62
C GLN A 109 22.93 -12.02 -3.14
N PHE A 110 22.13 -12.90 -3.71
CA PHE A 110 22.55 -14.25 -4.09
C PHE A 110 22.44 -14.56 -5.58
N ILE A 111 22.40 -13.55 -6.43
CA ILE A 111 22.24 -13.67 -7.88
C ILE A 111 23.24 -14.68 -8.51
N HIS A 112 24.49 -14.71 -8.03
CA HIS A 112 25.53 -15.59 -8.52
C HIS A 112 25.39 -17.06 -8.09
N ALA A 113 24.47 -17.36 -7.17
CA ALA A 113 24.16 -18.73 -6.77
C ALA A 113 23.08 -19.38 -7.64
N LEU A 114 22.46 -18.62 -8.57
CA LEU A 114 21.61 -19.18 -9.62
C LEU A 114 22.44 -19.93 -10.66
N PRO A 115 21.90 -20.99 -11.31
CA PRO A 115 22.49 -21.56 -12.52
C PRO A 115 22.70 -20.48 -13.59
N LYS A 116 23.83 -20.54 -14.31
CA LYS A 116 24.26 -19.47 -15.24
C LYS A 116 23.21 -19.09 -16.28
N GLU A 117 22.43 -20.05 -16.73
CA GLU A 117 21.34 -19.83 -17.72
C GLU A 117 20.19 -18.96 -17.18
N TYR A 118 20.01 -18.91 -15.85
CA TYR A 118 18.96 -18.13 -15.18
C TYR A 118 19.50 -16.95 -14.37
N GLN A 119 20.78 -16.59 -14.56
CA GLN A 119 21.35 -15.41 -13.90
C GLN A 119 21.02 -14.14 -14.69
N PRO A 120 20.20 -13.21 -14.18
CA PRO A 120 20.06 -11.90 -14.79
C PRO A 120 21.35 -11.10 -14.67
N GLN A 121 21.50 -10.06 -15.47
CA GLN A 121 22.63 -9.14 -15.31
C GLN A 121 22.48 -8.41 -13.96
N LYS A 122 23.62 -8.08 -13.31
CA LYS A 122 23.63 -7.45 -11.99
C LYS A 122 22.82 -6.15 -11.93
N ASN A 123 22.80 -5.40 -13.06
CA ASN A 123 22.09 -4.12 -13.17
C ASN A 123 20.81 -4.27 -14.00
N TYR A 124 20.03 -5.32 -13.75
CA TYR A 124 18.75 -5.52 -14.42
C TYR A 124 17.74 -4.42 -14.05
N GLU A 125 16.86 -4.08 -14.98
CA GLU A 125 15.78 -3.13 -14.78
C GLU A 125 14.51 -3.85 -14.32
N ILE A 126 13.60 -3.13 -13.61
CA ILE A 126 12.31 -3.68 -13.20
C ILE A 126 11.23 -3.18 -14.14
N ILE A 127 10.46 -4.10 -14.69
CA ILE A 127 9.28 -3.79 -15.50
C ILE A 127 8.09 -3.61 -14.56
N LEU A 128 7.71 -2.35 -14.32
CA LEU A 128 6.56 -2.00 -13.48
C LEU A 128 5.22 -2.12 -14.22
N ASN A 129 5.23 -1.87 -15.54
CA ASN A 129 4.04 -1.96 -16.38
C ASN A 129 4.11 -3.21 -17.26
N GLU A 130 3.48 -4.30 -16.80
CA GLU A 130 3.46 -5.56 -17.55
C GLU A 130 2.84 -5.43 -18.96
N LYS A 131 2.04 -4.39 -19.26
CA LYS A 131 1.51 -4.16 -20.62
C LYS A 131 2.59 -3.77 -21.62
N SER A 132 3.71 -3.18 -21.17
CA SER A 132 4.85 -2.88 -22.02
C SER A 132 5.54 -4.14 -22.57
N LEU A 133 5.29 -5.31 -21.99
CA LEU A 133 5.79 -6.58 -22.50
C LEU A 133 5.27 -6.89 -23.90
N ASN A 134 4.10 -6.37 -24.28
CA ASN A 134 3.59 -6.50 -25.64
C ASN A 134 4.52 -5.87 -26.68
N ASP A 135 5.07 -4.70 -26.37
CA ASP A 135 6.00 -3.99 -27.25
C ASP A 135 7.34 -4.74 -27.32
N ILE A 136 7.78 -5.32 -26.19
CA ILE A 136 8.99 -6.15 -26.14
C ILE A 136 8.83 -7.42 -26.95
N ILE A 137 7.69 -8.12 -26.87
CA ILE A 137 7.39 -9.31 -27.67
C ILE A 137 7.50 -8.97 -29.16
N ASN A 138 6.83 -7.91 -29.60
CA ASN A 138 6.80 -7.50 -31.01
C ASN A 138 8.17 -7.03 -31.54
N ALA A 139 8.98 -6.40 -30.66
CA ALA A 139 10.28 -5.85 -31.07
C ALA A 139 11.40 -6.89 -31.05
N TYR A 140 11.37 -7.84 -30.11
CA TYR A 140 12.54 -8.69 -29.86
C TYR A 140 12.31 -10.19 -30.08
N ILE A 141 11.05 -10.68 -30.19
CA ILE A 141 10.78 -12.06 -30.61
C ILE A 141 10.50 -12.06 -32.09
N THR A 142 11.53 -12.31 -32.88
CA THR A 142 11.50 -12.26 -34.38
C THR A 142 11.57 -13.63 -35.02
N GLU A 143 11.77 -14.68 -34.22
CA GLU A 143 11.89 -16.05 -34.71
C GLU A 143 10.57 -16.53 -35.31
N PRO A 144 10.61 -17.31 -36.41
CA PRO A 144 9.41 -17.91 -37.00
C PRO A 144 8.86 -19.00 -36.07
N TYR A 145 7.53 -19.01 -35.90
CA TYR A 145 6.85 -20.09 -35.23
C TYR A 145 6.36 -21.13 -36.25
N SER A 146 6.65 -22.40 -36.00
CA SER A 146 6.44 -23.45 -37.00
C SER A 146 4.99 -23.69 -37.41
N TYR A 147 4.03 -23.34 -36.50
CA TYR A 147 2.60 -23.62 -36.71
C TYR A 147 1.83 -22.44 -37.28
N TYR A 148 2.30 -21.20 -37.13
CA TYR A 148 1.63 -19.97 -37.57
C TYR A 148 2.62 -18.97 -38.14
N SER A 149 2.54 -18.70 -39.47
CA SER A 149 3.44 -17.75 -40.14
C SER A 149 3.32 -16.31 -39.63
N ASN A 150 2.18 -15.94 -39.10
CA ASN A 150 1.87 -14.59 -38.56
C ASN A 150 1.46 -14.67 -37.08
N TRP A 151 2.19 -15.41 -36.26
CA TRP A 151 1.88 -15.66 -34.86
C TRP A 151 1.70 -14.38 -34.03
N GLN A 152 2.32 -13.26 -34.44
CA GLN A 152 2.18 -11.96 -33.76
C GLN A 152 0.74 -11.44 -33.70
N TYR A 153 -0.14 -11.90 -34.57
CA TYR A 153 -1.56 -11.55 -34.60
C TYR A 153 -2.47 -12.57 -33.87
N GLU A 154 -1.89 -13.69 -33.45
CA GLU A 154 -2.67 -14.82 -32.90
C GLU A 154 -2.65 -14.87 -31.38
N TYR A 155 -1.76 -14.13 -30.69
CA TYR A 155 -1.67 -14.18 -29.24
C TYR A 155 -2.40 -13.04 -28.55
N HIS A 156 -2.85 -13.31 -27.32
CA HIS A 156 -3.41 -12.33 -26.40
C HIS A 156 -2.43 -12.07 -25.25
N ILE A 157 -2.05 -10.82 -25.04
CA ILE A 157 -1.05 -10.43 -24.01
C ILE A 157 -1.43 -10.94 -22.61
N ASN A 158 -2.72 -10.89 -22.23
CA ASN A 158 -3.16 -11.40 -20.92
C ASN A 158 -2.90 -12.90 -20.75
N SER A 159 -2.96 -13.70 -21.82
CA SER A 159 -2.62 -15.12 -21.77
C SER A 159 -1.12 -15.33 -21.63
N VAL A 160 -0.30 -14.53 -22.31
CA VAL A 160 1.16 -14.54 -22.12
C VAL A 160 1.52 -14.20 -20.68
N LEU A 161 0.95 -13.14 -20.12
CA LEU A 161 1.18 -12.72 -18.73
C LEU A 161 0.79 -13.83 -17.73
N ARG A 162 -0.32 -14.54 -18.00
CA ARG A 162 -0.72 -15.69 -17.18
C ARG A 162 0.31 -16.81 -17.26
N THR A 163 0.74 -17.20 -18.47
CA THR A 163 1.75 -18.24 -18.67
C THR A 163 3.07 -17.87 -17.98
N MET A 164 3.49 -16.61 -18.06
CA MET A 164 4.68 -16.13 -17.35
C MET A 164 4.56 -16.31 -15.83
N LYS A 165 3.42 -15.99 -15.24
CA LYS A 165 3.16 -16.15 -13.79
C LYS A 165 3.07 -17.61 -13.35
N GLU A 166 2.70 -18.51 -14.25
CA GLU A 166 2.61 -19.96 -14.01
C GLU A 166 3.93 -20.70 -14.34
N THR A 167 4.94 -19.99 -14.85
CA THR A 167 6.25 -20.57 -15.24
C THR A 167 6.94 -21.25 -14.06
N LYS A 168 7.49 -22.41 -14.35
CA LYS A 168 8.37 -23.15 -13.42
C LYS A 168 9.76 -23.24 -14.02
N LEU A 169 10.78 -23.07 -13.17
CA LEU A 169 12.16 -23.24 -13.60
C LEU A 169 12.67 -24.64 -13.20
N PRO A 170 13.50 -25.30 -14.04
CA PRO A 170 13.89 -24.83 -15.40
C PRO A 170 12.70 -24.81 -16.37
N ILE A 171 12.72 -23.87 -17.33
CA ILE A 171 11.64 -23.73 -18.31
C ILE A 171 11.61 -24.96 -19.20
N VAL A 172 10.43 -25.58 -19.31
CA VAL A 172 10.13 -26.62 -20.29
C VAL A 172 9.21 -25.98 -21.34
N SER A 173 9.71 -25.78 -22.54
CA SER A 173 8.93 -25.27 -23.65
C SER A 173 8.24 -26.41 -24.40
N PHE A 174 6.99 -26.19 -24.76
CA PHE A 174 6.25 -27.04 -25.68
C PHE A 174 6.14 -26.30 -27.02
N GLU A 175 6.83 -26.78 -28.04
CA GLU A 175 6.91 -26.12 -29.36
C GLU A 175 5.55 -26.07 -30.08
N ASP A 176 4.60 -26.91 -29.74
CA ASP A 176 3.24 -26.94 -30.27
C ASP A 176 2.26 -25.99 -29.53
N ASP A 177 2.65 -25.42 -28.40
CA ASP A 177 1.88 -24.39 -27.68
C ASP A 177 2.49 -22.98 -27.88
N LEU A 178 1.76 -22.14 -28.60
CA LEU A 178 2.19 -20.77 -28.91
C LEU A 178 2.55 -19.96 -27.65
N TYR A 179 1.77 -20.07 -26.58
CA TYR A 179 2.01 -19.31 -25.35
C TYR A 179 3.25 -19.80 -24.60
N SER A 180 3.49 -21.11 -24.55
CA SER A 180 4.71 -21.70 -24.01
C SER A 180 5.94 -21.27 -24.81
N TRP A 181 5.84 -21.29 -26.13
CA TRP A 181 6.90 -20.87 -27.06
C TRP A 181 7.25 -19.36 -26.92
N ILE A 182 6.23 -18.49 -26.85
CA ILE A 182 6.43 -17.04 -26.59
C ILE A 182 7.06 -16.84 -25.21
N ASN A 183 6.54 -17.52 -24.19
CA ASN A 183 6.97 -17.38 -22.81
C ASN A 183 8.47 -17.69 -22.63
N GLU A 184 8.94 -18.80 -23.16
CA GLU A 184 10.36 -19.17 -23.11
C GLU A 184 11.25 -18.06 -23.70
N ARG A 185 10.91 -17.61 -24.92
CA ARG A 185 11.70 -16.59 -25.63
C ARG A 185 11.66 -15.23 -24.94
N LEU A 186 10.51 -14.87 -24.44
CA LEU A 186 10.35 -13.63 -23.66
C LEU A 186 11.16 -13.68 -22.37
N TRP A 187 11.11 -14.79 -21.63
CA TRP A 187 11.91 -15.00 -20.43
C TRP A 187 13.39 -14.84 -20.70
N MET A 188 13.91 -15.50 -21.75
CA MET A 188 15.33 -15.44 -22.07
C MET A 188 15.75 -14.05 -22.60
N ALA A 189 14.89 -13.39 -23.39
CA ALA A 189 15.14 -12.03 -23.86
C ALA A 189 15.17 -11.02 -22.69
N LEU A 190 14.26 -11.15 -21.73
CA LEU A 190 14.22 -10.30 -20.55
C LEU A 190 15.39 -10.58 -19.61
N LEU A 191 15.69 -11.83 -19.35
CA LEU A 191 16.75 -12.24 -18.43
C LEU A 191 18.13 -11.79 -18.89
N ASN A 192 18.45 -12.04 -20.17
CA ASN A 192 19.78 -11.81 -20.73
C ASN A 192 19.93 -10.41 -21.36
N GLY A 193 18.81 -9.77 -21.71
CA GLY A 193 18.79 -8.67 -22.65
C GLY A 193 18.92 -9.16 -24.11
N LYS A 194 18.46 -8.39 -25.08
CA LYS A 194 18.58 -8.71 -26.51
C LYS A 194 18.67 -7.42 -27.34
N GLY A 195 19.75 -7.21 -28.06
CA GLY A 195 19.98 -5.97 -28.80
C GLY A 195 20.06 -4.76 -27.87
N ASN A 196 19.12 -3.80 -28.00
CA ASN A 196 19.03 -2.62 -27.14
C ASN A 196 18.20 -2.86 -25.86
N LEU A 197 17.56 -4.03 -25.73
CA LEU A 197 16.85 -4.40 -24.52
C LEU A 197 17.86 -4.79 -23.45
N LYS A 198 17.87 -4.07 -22.34
CA LYS A 198 18.67 -4.47 -21.18
C LYS A 198 18.01 -5.66 -20.46
N SER A 199 18.81 -6.38 -19.67
CA SER A 199 18.25 -7.35 -18.74
C SER A 199 17.17 -6.68 -17.88
N SER A 200 15.98 -7.25 -17.85
CA SER A 200 14.80 -6.65 -17.24
C SER A 200 13.92 -7.74 -16.64
N LEU A 201 13.40 -7.53 -15.43
CA LEU A 201 12.60 -8.52 -14.73
C LEU A 201 11.27 -7.94 -14.29
N THR A 202 10.21 -8.75 -14.36
CA THR A 202 8.97 -8.45 -13.63
C THR A 202 9.08 -8.95 -12.18
N PHE A 203 8.25 -8.45 -11.26
CA PHE A 203 8.23 -8.95 -9.88
C PHE A 203 7.85 -10.44 -9.80
N SER A 204 7.01 -10.92 -10.71
CA SER A 204 6.70 -12.35 -10.82
C SER A 204 7.93 -13.18 -11.20
N MET A 205 8.74 -12.73 -12.16
CA MET A 205 10.01 -13.37 -12.52
C MET A 205 10.99 -13.40 -11.35
N ILE A 206 11.12 -12.28 -10.61
CA ILE A 206 11.98 -12.20 -9.43
C ILE A 206 11.58 -13.27 -8.40
N SER A 207 10.30 -13.39 -8.09
CA SER A 207 9.81 -14.36 -7.12
C SER A 207 10.04 -15.81 -7.59
N ILE A 208 9.85 -16.11 -8.86
CA ILE A 208 10.09 -17.42 -9.46
C ILE A 208 11.59 -17.75 -9.46
N LEU A 209 12.46 -16.79 -9.82
CA LEU A 209 13.91 -16.96 -9.77
C LEU A 209 14.40 -17.22 -8.33
N VAL A 210 13.85 -16.53 -7.35
CA VAL A 210 14.19 -16.75 -5.93
C VAL A 210 13.71 -18.12 -5.45
N GLU A 211 12.50 -18.54 -5.81
CA GLU A 211 12.04 -19.88 -5.47
C GLU A 211 12.97 -20.94 -6.06
N TYR A 212 13.39 -20.78 -7.31
CA TYR A 212 14.35 -21.69 -7.97
C TYR A 212 15.72 -21.63 -7.29
N LEU A 213 16.27 -20.44 -7.05
CA LEU A 213 17.52 -20.23 -6.32
C LEU A 213 17.54 -20.99 -4.98
N LEU A 214 16.46 -20.90 -4.22
CA LEU A 214 16.36 -21.54 -2.90
C LEU A 214 16.22 -23.05 -2.99
N LYS A 215 15.55 -23.58 -4.01
CA LYS A 215 15.48 -25.03 -4.29
C LYS A 215 16.83 -25.62 -4.65
N GLU A 216 17.62 -24.90 -5.46
CA GLU A 216 18.97 -25.32 -5.85
C GLU A 216 20.00 -25.16 -4.71
N ASN A 217 19.71 -24.27 -3.73
CA ASN A 217 20.65 -23.91 -2.66
C ASN A 217 20.02 -24.09 -1.24
N PRO A 218 19.90 -25.32 -0.74
CA PRO A 218 19.29 -25.57 0.59
C PRO A 218 19.98 -24.88 1.76
N LEU A 219 21.26 -24.50 1.62
CA LEU A 219 22.00 -23.76 2.65
C LEU A 219 21.46 -22.32 2.80
N LEU A 220 21.01 -21.69 1.72
CA LEU A 220 20.36 -20.37 1.80
C LEU A 220 19.01 -20.46 2.54
N VAL A 221 18.25 -21.50 2.31
CA VAL A 221 17.02 -21.76 3.07
C VAL A 221 17.33 -21.88 4.57
N LYS A 222 18.36 -22.65 4.95
CA LYS A 222 18.79 -22.76 6.36
C LYS A 222 19.27 -21.43 6.93
N ALA A 223 19.96 -20.62 6.16
CA ALA A 223 20.38 -19.28 6.59
C ALA A 223 19.20 -18.37 6.89
N LEU A 224 18.17 -18.34 6.02
CA LEU A 224 16.94 -17.59 6.25
C LEU A 224 16.19 -18.09 7.50
N GLN A 225 16.08 -19.39 7.69
CA GLN A 225 15.47 -20.02 8.89
C GLN A 225 16.28 -19.74 10.17
N ALA A 226 17.59 -19.59 10.06
CA ALA A 226 18.44 -19.19 11.19
C ALA A 226 18.28 -17.71 11.53
N THR A 227 18.07 -16.85 10.53
CA THR A 227 17.87 -15.41 10.69
C THR A 227 16.51 -15.08 11.29
N TYR A 228 15.44 -15.70 10.78
CA TYR A 228 14.08 -15.37 11.18
C TYR A 228 13.47 -16.45 12.07
N SER A 229 13.21 -16.12 13.35
CA SER A 229 12.50 -17.00 14.27
C SER A 229 10.99 -16.95 14.11
N HIS A 230 10.47 -15.79 13.69
CA HIS A 230 9.04 -15.57 13.46
C HIS A 230 8.82 -14.82 12.16
N VAL A 231 7.70 -15.13 11.49
CA VAL A 231 7.24 -14.44 10.28
C VAL A 231 5.80 -13.99 10.48
N PHE A 232 5.52 -12.73 10.21
CA PHE A 232 4.19 -12.16 10.21
C PHE A 232 3.75 -11.90 8.76
N LEU A 233 2.52 -12.30 8.44
CA LEU A 233 1.90 -12.09 7.14
C LEU A 233 0.68 -11.19 7.34
N ASP A 234 0.82 -9.93 6.97
CA ASP A 234 -0.26 -8.95 7.05
C ASP A 234 -1.03 -8.89 5.73
N GLU A 235 -2.34 -8.62 5.80
CA GLU A 235 -3.26 -8.62 4.64
C GLU A 235 -3.14 -9.92 3.81
N PHE A 236 -3.08 -11.06 4.49
CA PHE A 236 -2.75 -12.36 3.89
C PHE A 236 -3.73 -12.80 2.78
N GLN A 237 -4.98 -12.29 2.78
CA GLN A 237 -5.98 -12.54 1.74
C GLN A 237 -5.56 -12.06 0.33
N ASP A 238 -4.57 -11.16 0.23
CA ASP A 238 -4.06 -10.66 -1.05
C ASP A 238 -2.82 -11.42 -1.56
N THR A 239 -2.33 -12.42 -0.81
CA THR A 239 -1.15 -13.20 -1.16
C THR A 239 -1.39 -14.00 -2.45
N THR A 240 -0.47 -13.89 -3.41
CA THR A 240 -0.54 -14.62 -4.68
C THR A 240 0.02 -16.04 -4.54
N HIS A 241 -0.28 -16.89 -5.54
CA HIS A 241 0.22 -18.27 -5.59
C HIS A 241 1.76 -18.35 -5.56
N ILE A 242 2.42 -17.45 -6.30
CA ILE A 242 3.90 -17.38 -6.39
C ILE A 242 4.49 -17.01 -5.02
N GLN A 243 3.93 -16.00 -4.39
CA GLN A 243 4.37 -15.53 -3.07
C GLN A 243 4.17 -16.61 -1.99
N TYR A 244 3.05 -17.32 -2.02
CA TYR A 244 2.80 -18.41 -1.08
C TYR A 244 3.75 -19.59 -1.28
N ASN A 245 4.06 -19.95 -2.54
CA ASN A 245 5.03 -21.00 -2.83
C ASN A 245 6.42 -20.66 -2.31
N LEU A 246 6.84 -19.40 -2.45
CA LEU A 246 8.10 -18.91 -1.89
C LEU A 246 8.13 -19.06 -0.36
N LEU A 247 7.06 -18.67 0.34
CA LEU A 247 6.94 -18.89 1.79
C LEU A 247 7.06 -20.35 2.17
N LYS A 248 6.37 -21.24 1.47
CA LYS A 248 6.43 -22.70 1.70
C LYS A 248 7.83 -23.23 1.48
N THR A 249 8.50 -22.82 0.42
CA THR A 249 9.86 -23.26 0.11
C THR A 249 10.83 -22.91 1.24
N ILE A 250 10.65 -21.73 1.87
CA ILE A 250 11.53 -21.29 2.96
C ILE A 250 11.11 -21.90 4.30
N PHE A 251 9.84 -21.86 4.67
CA PHE A 251 9.42 -22.01 6.07
C PHE A 251 8.57 -23.25 6.40
N LEU A 252 8.01 -23.97 5.41
CA LEU A 252 7.08 -25.07 5.69
C LEU A 252 7.67 -26.19 6.56
N LYS A 253 8.96 -26.45 6.44
CA LYS A 253 9.65 -27.48 7.22
C LYS A 253 10.70 -26.87 8.14
N SER A 254 10.35 -25.80 8.83
CA SER A 254 11.25 -25.07 9.72
C SER A 254 10.66 -24.95 11.13
N ASN A 255 11.49 -24.50 12.07
CA ASN A 255 11.05 -24.10 13.40
C ASN A 255 10.59 -22.64 13.47
N THR A 256 10.54 -21.93 12.33
CA THR A 256 10.08 -20.55 12.26
C THR A 256 8.57 -20.52 12.44
N VAL A 257 8.08 -19.78 13.40
CA VAL A 257 6.65 -19.65 13.69
C VAL A 257 6.03 -18.58 12.80
N ILE A 258 4.93 -18.91 12.13
CA ILE A 258 4.23 -17.98 11.24
C ILE A 258 2.92 -17.52 11.87
N THR A 259 2.66 -16.23 11.81
CA THR A 259 1.39 -15.59 12.16
C THR A 259 0.81 -14.91 10.92
N ALA A 260 -0.28 -15.45 10.38
CA ALA A 260 -1.00 -14.86 9.26
C ALA A 260 -2.25 -14.13 9.74
N VAL A 261 -2.47 -12.91 9.24
CA VAL A 261 -3.63 -12.07 9.57
C VAL A 261 -4.37 -11.72 8.30
N GLU A 262 -5.68 -11.96 8.26
CA GLU A 262 -6.49 -11.64 7.10
C GLU A 262 -7.85 -11.00 7.43
N ASP A 263 -8.39 -10.30 6.44
CA ASP A 263 -9.81 -9.97 6.32
C ASP A 263 -10.32 -10.44 4.95
N ASN A 264 -10.90 -11.61 4.88
CA ASN A 264 -11.38 -12.20 3.63
C ASN A 264 -12.43 -11.31 2.90
N LYS A 265 -13.18 -10.50 3.65
CA LYS A 265 -14.17 -9.55 3.11
C LYS A 265 -13.52 -8.35 2.41
N GLN A 266 -12.24 -8.10 2.66
CA GLN A 266 -11.43 -7.07 1.98
C GLN A 266 -10.53 -7.63 0.87
N ARG A 267 -10.81 -8.82 0.36
CA ARG A 267 -10.10 -9.43 -0.76
C ARG A 267 -10.50 -8.79 -2.08
N ILE A 268 -9.74 -7.80 -2.52
CA ILE A 268 -9.99 -7.03 -3.76
C ILE A 268 -8.91 -7.22 -4.83
N MET A 269 -7.89 -8.04 -4.56
CA MET A 269 -6.75 -8.28 -5.46
C MET A 269 -6.88 -9.61 -6.24
N GLY A 270 -8.09 -10.15 -6.39
CA GLY A 270 -8.34 -11.37 -7.18
C GLY A 270 -7.85 -11.26 -8.62
N TRP A 271 -7.99 -10.09 -9.23
CA TRP A 271 -7.49 -9.79 -10.58
C TRP A 271 -5.94 -9.85 -10.67
N ALA A 272 -5.23 -9.63 -9.56
CA ALA A 272 -3.77 -9.73 -9.48
C ALA A 272 -3.26 -11.14 -9.21
N GLY A 273 -4.16 -12.15 -9.14
CA GLY A 273 -3.80 -13.55 -8.91
C GLY A 273 -3.73 -13.94 -7.43
N ALA A 274 -4.40 -13.20 -6.54
CA ALA A 274 -4.52 -13.58 -5.13
C ALA A 274 -5.18 -14.96 -4.98
N LEU A 275 -4.63 -15.78 -4.10
CA LEU A 275 -5.11 -17.15 -3.82
C LEU A 275 -6.57 -17.13 -3.37
N GLN A 276 -7.36 -18.04 -3.93
CA GLN A 276 -8.65 -18.36 -3.35
C GLN A 276 -8.42 -19.17 -2.07
N ASN A 277 -9.10 -18.78 -0.98
CA ASN A 277 -8.98 -19.47 0.31
C ASN A 277 -7.53 -19.63 0.82
N ALA A 278 -6.70 -18.57 0.67
CA ALA A 278 -5.31 -18.56 1.14
C ALA A 278 -5.20 -18.99 2.62
N PHE A 279 -6.12 -18.53 3.44
CA PHE A 279 -6.18 -18.80 4.86
C PHE A 279 -6.45 -20.28 5.20
N GLY A 280 -7.41 -20.92 4.50
CA GLY A 280 -7.68 -22.34 4.68
C GLY A 280 -6.49 -23.21 4.27
N ILE A 281 -5.83 -22.85 3.16
CA ILE A 281 -4.62 -23.53 2.68
C ILE A 281 -3.49 -23.37 3.72
N PHE A 282 -3.26 -22.16 4.23
CA PHE A 282 -2.26 -21.89 5.25
C PHE A 282 -2.51 -22.70 6.54
N LYS A 283 -3.75 -22.72 7.02
CA LYS A 283 -4.12 -23.52 8.21
C LYS A 283 -3.79 -24.98 8.05
N THR A 284 -4.05 -25.54 6.87
CA THR A 284 -3.78 -26.96 6.57
C THR A 284 -2.28 -27.22 6.45
N ASP A 285 -1.57 -26.41 5.64
CA ASP A 285 -0.14 -26.63 5.36
C ASP A 285 0.73 -26.48 6.61
N PHE A 286 0.44 -25.48 7.45
CA PHE A 286 1.22 -25.16 8.66
C PHE A 286 0.58 -25.65 9.96
N ASN A 287 -0.54 -26.35 9.92
CA ASN A 287 -1.31 -26.76 11.11
C ASN A 287 -1.54 -25.60 12.08
N ALA A 288 -1.96 -24.45 11.55
CA ALA A 288 -2.07 -23.22 12.30
C ALA A 288 -3.35 -23.15 13.14
N THR A 289 -3.22 -22.72 14.40
CA THR A 289 -4.36 -22.44 15.27
C THR A 289 -5.08 -21.19 14.85
N GLN A 290 -6.40 -21.26 14.70
CA GLN A 290 -7.20 -20.10 14.32
C GLN A 290 -7.65 -19.30 15.53
N TYR A 291 -7.49 -17.98 15.44
CA TYR A 291 -8.10 -16.99 16.33
C TYR A 291 -8.97 -16.03 15.52
N THR A 292 -9.95 -15.44 16.18
CA THR A 292 -10.87 -14.48 15.54
C THR A 292 -10.97 -13.24 16.39
N LEU A 293 -10.78 -12.06 15.76
CA LEU A 293 -10.97 -10.78 16.40
C LEU A 293 -12.39 -10.28 16.12
N LEU A 294 -13.12 -9.98 17.18
CA LEU A 294 -14.52 -9.60 17.12
C LEU A 294 -14.75 -8.08 17.25
N ASN A 295 -13.81 -7.37 17.84
CA ASN A 295 -13.95 -5.94 18.10
C ASN A 295 -13.62 -5.08 16.88
N ASN A 296 -14.43 -4.06 16.63
CA ASN A 296 -14.16 -3.00 15.67
C ASN A 296 -13.94 -1.68 16.41
N PHE A 297 -12.69 -1.23 16.48
CA PHE A 297 -12.28 0.01 17.14
C PHE A 297 -12.37 1.25 16.24
N ARG A 298 -12.69 1.06 14.95
CA ARG A 298 -12.70 2.14 13.95
C ARG A 298 -14.04 2.82 13.82
N SER A 299 -15.06 2.03 13.57
CA SER A 299 -16.35 2.54 13.09
C SER A 299 -17.39 2.64 14.22
N ALA A 300 -18.19 3.69 14.17
CA ALA A 300 -19.32 3.89 15.07
C ALA A 300 -20.34 2.75 15.01
N PRO A 301 -21.11 2.50 16.08
CA PRO A 301 -21.97 1.31 16.22
C PRO A 301 -22.95 1.08 15.07
N ASN A 302 -23.59 2.14 14.58
CA ASN A 302 -24.52 2.01 13.47
C ASN A 302 -23.83 1.58 12.16
N LEU A 303 -22.59 2.08 11.92
CA LEU A 303 -21.82 1.64 10.75
C LEU A 303 -21.36 0.19 10.88
N VAL A 304 -20.98 -0.26 12.10
CA VAL A 304 -20.64 -1.67 12.35
C VAL A 304 -21.84 -2.58 12.10
N TYR A 305 -23.03 -2.17 12.54
CA TYR A 305 -24.27 -2.90 12.28
C TYR A 305 -24.52 -3.08 10.78
N ILE A 306 -24.41 -2.00 9.99
CA ILE A 306 -24.58 -2.05 8.54
C ILE A 306 -23.48 -2.91 7.87
N GLN A 307 -22.22 -2.79 8.32
CA GLN A 307 -21.12 -3.64 7.86
C GLN A 307 -21.40 -5.12 8.13
N ASN A 308 -21.96 -5.48 9.28
CA ASN A 308 -22.33 -6.86 9.60
C ASN A 308 -23.42 -7.40 8.66
N ILE A 309 -24.47 -6.62 8.38
CA ILE A 309 -25.52 -7.01 7.43
C ILE A 309 -24.93 -7.19 6.04
N PHE A 310 -24.15 -6.22 5.56
CA PHE A 310 -23.51 -6.30 4.25
C PHE A 310 -22.57 -7.50 4.15
N SER A 311 -21.80 -7.78 5.20
CA SER A 311 -20.83 -8.89 5.23
C SER A 311 -21.49 -10.27 5.06
N LYS A 312 -22.75 -10.45 5.51
CA LYS A 312 -23.51 -11.69 5.33
C LYS A 312 -23.81 -11.96 3.85
N THR A 313 -23.88 -10.92 3.01
CA THR A 313 -24.06 -11.09 1.55
C THR A 313 -22.77 -11.50 0.83
N LEU A 314 -21.61 -11.34 1.47
CA LEU A 314 -20.31 -11.76 0.94
C LEU A 314 -19.99 -13.21 1.30
N ASN A 315 -20.35 -13.62 2.51
CA ASN A 315 -20.15 -14.99 3.00
C ASN A 315 -21.16 -15.26 4.13
N ASP A 316 -22.02 -16.25 3.97
CA ASP A 316 -23.04 -16.62 4.97
C ASP A 316 -22.44 -17.01 6.32
N ALA A 317 -21.22 -17.52 6.34
CA ALA A 317 -20.48 -17.85 7.57
C ALA A 317 -19.72 -16.65 8.17
N SER A 318 -20.05 -15.40 7.74
CA SER A 318 -19.36 -14.22 8.25
C SER A 318 -19.60 -14.04 9.75
N ILE A 319 -18.48 -13.80 10.47
CA ILE A 319 -18.52 -13.54 11.90
C ILE A 319 -19.01 -12.13 12.14
N GLU A 320 -19.93 -11.97 13.06
CA GLU A 320 -20.44 -10.66 13.49
C GLU A 320 -19.39 -9.96 14.35
N VAL A 321 -19.03 -8.72 13.98
CA VAL A 321 -18.11 -7.87 14.74
C VAL A 321 -18.89 -6.92 15.64
N LEU A 322 -18.27 -6.59 16.77
CA LEU A 322 -18.86 -5.73 17.80
C LEU A 322 -18.18 -4.36 17.77
N PRO A 323 -18.94 -3.26 17.86
CA PRO A 323 -18.33 -1.94 18.01
C PRO A 323 -17.59 -1.86 19.35
N ALA A 324 -16.36 -1.38 19.32
CA ALA A 324 -15.52 -1.19 20.50
C ALA A 324 -15.00 0.25 20.55
N GLY A 325 -14.77 0.77 21.75
CA GLY A 325 -14.38 2.17 21.97
C GLY A 325 -15.46 2.98 22.68
N GLU A 326 -15.20 4.28 22.81
CA GLU A 326 -16.10 5.22 23.51
C GLU A 326 -17.17 5.77 22.55
N TRP A 327 -18.18 4.96 22.24
CA TRP A 327 -19.27 5.34 21.35
C TRP A 327 -20.60 5.42 22.10
N ASN A 328 -21.45 6.37 21.71
CA ASN A 328 -22.86 6.29 22.07
C ASN A 328 -23.57 5.26 21.18
N LYS A 329 -24.55 4.55 21.73
CA LYS A 329 -25.19 3.38 21.11
C LYS A 329 -25.71 3.59 19.70
N ASN A 330 -26.13 4.82 19.35
CA ASN A 330 -26.76 5.15 18.06
C ASN A 330 -25.84 6.02 17.17
N GLU A 331 -24.56 6.11 17.48
CA GLU A 331 -23.62 6.88 16.66
C GLU A 331 -23.34 6.19 15.33
N GLY A 332 -23.04 7.02 14.33
CA GLY A 332 -22.73 6.60 12.97
C GLY A 332 -23.85 6.93 12.00
N VAL A 333 -23.49 7.59 10.89
CA VAL A 333 -24.40 7.99 9.82
C VAL A 333 -24.05 7.25 8.54
N CYS A 334 -25.05 6.56 7.97
CA CYS A 334 -24.96 5.97 6.66
C CYS A 334 -26.19 6.37 5.87
N GLU A 335 -26.02 7.01 4.74
CA GLU A 335 -27.12 7.49 3.90
C GLU A 335 -26.82 7.26 2.41
N ILE A 336 -27.85 7.11 1.60
CA ILE A 336 -27.79 7.13 0.13
C ILE A 336 -28.44 8.43 -0.33
N TRP A 337 -27.69 9.27 -1.02
CA TRP A 337 -28.20 10.53 -1.57
C TRP A 337 -28.40 10.40 -3.08
N ASN A 338 -29.62 10.68 -3.56
CA ASN A 338 -29.95 10.70 -4.97
C ASN A 338 -30.04 12.14 -5.48
N PHE A 339 -29.38 12.40 -6.62
CA PHE A 339 -29.29 13.73 -7.25
C PHE A 339 -29.78 13.67 -8.70
N LYS A 340 -30.38 14.75 -9.18
CA LYS A 340 -30.77 14.89 -10.60
C LYS A 340 -29.57 14.90 -11.55
N ASN A 341 -28.41 15.37 -11.11
CA ASN A 341 -27.17 15.36 -11.88
C ASN A 341 -25.94 15.63 -10.99
N HIS A 342 -24.77 15.32 -11.51
CA HIS A 342 -23.49 15.45 -10.83
C HIS A 342 -23.09 16.90 -10.49
N ASN A 343 -23.66 17.94 -11.15
CA ASN A 343 -23.41 19.32 -10.79
C ASN A 343 -24.12 19.70 -9.48
N ILE A 344 -25.39 19.28 -9.31
CA ILE A 344 -26.12 19.45 -8.04
C ILE A 344 -25.45 18.66 -6.93
N GLU A 345 -25.03 17.42 -7.22
CA GLU A 345 -24.23 16.61 -6.30
C GLU A 345 -23.00 17.39 -5.82
N ALA A 346 -22.21 17.93 -6.74
CA ALA A 346 -20.97 18.67 -6.43
C ALA A 346 -21.22 19.88 -5.52
N ILE A 347 -22.22 20.69 -5.84
CA ILE A 347 -22.59 21.89 -5.05
C ILE A 347 -23.02 21.48 -3.64
N LEU A 348 -23.89 20.47 -3.52
CA LEU A 348 -24.41 20.04 -2.22
C LEU A 348 -23.32 19.37 -1.38
N LEU A 349 -22.49 18.49 -1.96
CA LEU A 349 -21.36 17.89 -1.25
C LEU A 349 -20.39 18.93 -0.71
N ALA A 350 -20.00 19.92 -1.52
CA ALA A 350 -19.13 21.00 -1.09
C ALA A 350 -19.75 21.80 0.08
N SER A 351 -21.04 22.07 0.03
CA SER A 351 -21.79 22.77 1.08
C SER A 351 -21.86 21.97 2.38
N TYR A 352 -22.17 20.66 2.31
CA TYR A 352 -22.19 19.79 3.50
C TYR A 352 -20.80 19.62 4.13
N ILE A 353 -19.75 19.44 3.31
CA ILE A 353 -18.37 19.39 3.78
C ILE A 353 -18.02 20.68 4.53
N SER A 354 -18.30 21.85 3.95
CA SER A 354 -18.05 23.15 4.58
C SER A 354 -18.81 23.29 5.92
N LYS A 355 -20.08 22.87 5.96
CA LYS A 355 -20.90 22.89 7.16
C LYS A 355 -20.32 21.98 8.25
N TRP A 356 -20.00 20.74 7.93
CA TRP A 356 -19.47 19.77 8.91
C TRP A 356 -18.07 20.14 9.40
N MET A 357 -17.21 20.68 8.53
CA MET A 357 -15.93 21.25 8.98
C MET A 357 -16.10 22.29 10.08
N LYS A 358 -17.09 23.19 9.93
CA LYS A 358 -17.35 24.26 10.90
C LYS A 358 -18.04 23.75 12.17
N VAL A 359 -19.08 22.92 12.02
CA VAL A 359 -19.93 22.49 13.14
C VAL A 359 -19.22 21.44 14.02
N GLU A 360 -18.47 20.55 13.38
CA GLU A 360 -17.81 19.42 14.06
C GLU A 360 -16.29 19.65 14.24
N ASN A 361 -15.80 20.83 13.87
CA ASN A 361 -14.38 21.21 13.94
C ASN A 361 -13.46 20.22 13.19
N LEU A 362 -13.91 19.76 12.01
CA LEU A 362 -13.18 18.79 11.20
C LEU A 362 -12.20 19.48 10.26
N LYS A 363 -11.09 18.81 9.98
CA LYS A 363 -10.09 19.23 9.00
C LYS A 363 -10.38 18.63 7.63
N PRO A 364 -9.86 19.18 6.52
CA PRO A 364 -10.02 18.57 5.20
C PRO A 364 -9.59 17.10 5.15
N ARG A 365 -8.55 16.72 5.88
CA ARG A 365 -8.02 15.35 5.93
C ARG A 365 -8.93 14.36 6.67
N ASP A 366 -9.91 14.83 7.44
CA ASP A 366 -10.92 13.98 8.09
C ASP A 366 -11.97 13.47 7.10
N PHE A 367 -12.04 14.07 5.91
CA PHE A 367 -12.92 13.65 4.81
C PHE A 367 -12.17 12.83 3.77
N CYS A 368 -12.89 11.99 3.04
CA CYS A 368 -12.40 11.31 1.84
C CYS A 368 -13.51 11.19 0.81
N ILE A 369 -13.18 11.42 -0.45
CA ILE A 369 -14.07 11.13 -1.58
C ILE A 369 -13.54 9.89 -2.28
N ILE A 370 -14.34 8.83 -2.26
CA ILE A 370 -14.01 7.54 -2.88
C ILE A 370 -14.80 7.39 -4.17
N VAL A 371 -14.12 6.89 -5.20
CA VAL A 371 -14.72 6.52 -6.49
C VAL A 371 -14.37 5.07 -6.84
N LYS A 372 -15.15 4.43 -7.68
CA LYS A 372 -14.81 3.11 -8.20
C LYS A 372 -13.60 3.19 -9.15
N GLN A 373 -13.61 4.17 -10.07
CA GLN A 373 -12.60 4.39 -11.12
C GLN A 373 -12.67 5.81 -11.68
N HIS A 374 -11.67 6.22 -12.46
CA HIS A 374 -11.64 7.52 -13.17
C HIS A 374 -11.89 8.73 -12.26
N GLU A 375 -11.13 8.81 -11.17
CA GLU A 375 -11.26 9.85 -10.15
C GLU A 375 -11.25 11.27 -10.74
N HIS A 376 -10.45 11.51 -11.78
CA HIS A 376 -10.35 12.82 -12.45
C HIS A 376 -11.63 13.24 -13.18
N ILE A 377 -12.52 12.29 -13.56
CA ILE A 377 -13.80 12.58 -14.21
C ILE A 377 -14.91 12.67 -13.17
N TYR A 378 -15.02 11.64 -12.30
CA TYR A 378 -16.09 11.58 -11.31
C TYR A 378 -16.04 12.71 -10.29
N ALA A 379 -14.86 13.17 -9.91
CA ALA A 379 -14.67 14.21 -8.90
C ALA A 379 -14.40 15.61 -9.46
N ALA A 380 -14.32 15.80 -10.77
CA ALA A 380 -13.96 17.08 -11.40
C ALA A 380 -14.81 18.27 -10.91
N GLU A 381 -16.13 18.14 -10.97
CA GLU A 381 -17.04 19.22 -10.55
C GLU A 381 -17.01 19.42 -9.03
N ILE A 382 -16.84 18.35 -8.23
CA ILE A 382 -16.72 18.48 -6.77
C ILE A 382 -15.44 19.25 -6.41
N MET A 383 -14.32 18.96 -7.06
CA MET A 383 -13.07 19.69 -6.86
C MET A 383 -13.22 21.18 -7.18
N LYS A 384 -13.92 21.49 -8.27
CA LYS A 384 -14.21 22.86 -8.69
C LYS A 384 -15.10 23.60 -7.67
N GLU A 385 -16.17 22.95 -7.18
CA GLU A 385 -17.06 23.57 -6.19
C GLU A 385 -16.37 23.75 -4.82
N LEU A 386 -15.55 22.81 -4.38
CA LEU A 386 -14.71 22.94 -3.18
C LEU A 386 -13.73 24.10 -3.32
N SER A 387 -13.08 24.25 -4.48
CA SER A 387 -12.15 25.34 -4.76
C SER A 387 -12.82 26.72 -4.67
N LYS A 388 -14.08 26.87 -5.14
CA LYS A 388 -14.85 28.13 -5.03
C LYS A 388 -15.05 28.60 -3.59
N ILE A 389 -15.06 27.69 -2.65
CA ILE A 389 -15.22 27.97 -1.21
C ILE A 389 -13.90 27.84 -0.44
N ASN A 390 -12.76 27.86 -1.14
CA ASN A 390 -11.41 27.79 -0.58
C ASN A 390 -11.13 26.50 0.23
N ILE A 391 -11.77 25.38 -0.12
CA ILE A 391 -11.44 24.06 0.42
C ILE A 391 -10.60 23.32 -0.63
N LYS A 392 -9.37 22.98 -0.26
CA LYS A 392 -8.47 22.21 -1.13
C LYS A 392 -8.88 20.74 -1.19
N SER A 393 -8.78 20.16 -2.37
CA SER A 393 -8.94 18.74 -2.61
C SER A 393 -7.94 18.25 -3.64
N ARG A 394 -7.53 16.99 -3.58
CA ARG A 394 -6.55 16.46 -4.53
C ARG A 394 -6.78 14.98 -4.83
N ILE A 395 -6.39 14.57 -6.04
CA ILE A 395 -6.33 13.16 -6.43
C ILE A 395 -5.06 12.57 -5.82
N GLU A 396 -5.24 11.58 -4.94
CA GLU A 396 -4.15 11.04 -4.11
C GLU A 396 -3.21 10.09 -4.86
N LYS A 397 -3.60 9.54 -6.00
CA LYS A 397 -2.86 8.47 -6.69
C LYS A 397 -1.37 8.78 -6.83
N ASP A 398 -1.04 9.91 -7.47
CA ASP A 398 0.36 10.26 -7.77
C ASP A 398 1.14 10.67 -6.52
N TYR A 399 0.45 11.29 -5.55
CA TYR A 399 1.06 11.70 -4.28
C TYR A 399 1.36 10.49 -3.37
N GLN A 400 0.45 9.52 -3.30
CA GLN A 400 0.70 8.29 -2.52
C GLN A 400 1.92 7.54 -3.05
N ASP A 401 2.06 7.43 -4.37
CA ASP A 401 3.19 6.75 -4.98
C ASP A 401 4.52 7.47 -4.64
N LEU A 402 4.55 8.82 -4.68
CA LEU A 402 5.72 9.61 -4.27
C LEU A 402 5.99 9.55 -2.76
N LEU A 403 4.95 9.66 -1.94
CA LEU A 403 5.08 9.59 -0.48
C LEU A 403 5.38 8.18 0.03
N SER A 404 5.40 7.18 -0.85
CA SER A 404 5.91 5.83 -0.54
C SER A 404 7.41 5.68 -0.86
N GLU A 405 8.03 6.66 -1.53
CA GLU A 405 9.46 6.65 -1.86
C GLU A 405 10.32 7.05 -0.66
N GLU A 406 11.28 6.21 -0.26
CA GLU A 406 12.15 6.45 0.91
C GLU A 406 12.93 7.76 0.76
N LEU A 407 13.47 8.03 -0.45
CA LEU A 407 14.17 9.28 -0.74
C LEU A 407 13.28 10.51 -0.56
N VAL A 408 12.03 10.45 -1.02
CA VAL A 408 11.07 11.55 -0.89
C VAL A 408 10.75 11.80 0.58
N LEU A 409 10.54 10.74 1.37
CA LEU A 409 10.30 10.85 2.81
C LEU A 409 11.50 11.44 3.55
N LEU A 410 12.70 11.01 3.19
CA LEU A 410 13.93 11.54 3.75
C LEU A 410 14.08 13.04 3.43
N ILE A 411 13.89 13.43 2.18
CA ILE A 411 13.89 14.85 1.76
C ILE A 411 12.84 15.66 2.54
N ILE A 412 11.63 15.14 2.70
CA ILE A 412 10.58 15.79 3.50
C ILE A 412 11.03 16.03 4.94
N ARG A 413 11.74 15.08 5.57
CA ARG A 413 12.28 15.24 6.93
C ARG A 413 13.33 16.36 6.98
N PHE A 414 14.23 16.45 6.01
CA PHE A 414 15.18 17.56 5.91
C PHE A 414 14.48 18.90 5.71
N LEU A 415 13.49 18.96 4.81
CA LEU A 415 12.69 20.16 4.62
C LEU A 415 11.96 20.56 5.91
N LYS A 416 11.40 19.61 6.66
CA LYS A 416 10.78 19.87 7.97
C LYS A 416 11.79 20.45 8.96
N LEU A 417 12.97 19.90 9.08
CA LEU A 417 14.02 20.42 9.93
C LEU A 417 14.47 21.84 9.54
N SER A 418 14.33 22.21 8.26
CA SER A 418 14.70 23.56 7.80
C SER A 418 13.81 24.67 8.38
N TYR A 419 12.55 24.36 8.78
CA TYR A 419 11.61 25.32 9.33
C TYR A 419 11.13 25.02 10.76
N GLU A 420 11.38 23.82 11.29
CA GLU A 420 11.03 23.46 12.67
C GLU A 420 12.23 23.68 13.61
N GLU A 421 12.22 24.80 14.34
CA GLU A 421 13.34 25.16 15.25
C GLU A 421 13.42 24.30 16.51
N LYS A 422 12.34 23.58 16.88
CA LYS A 422 12.25 22.81 18.13
C LYS A 422 11.57 21.46 17.89
N SER A 423 12.29 20.56 17.26
CA SER A 423 11.82 19.19 17.04
C SER A 423 12.96 18.20 17.36
N PRO A 424 13.29 17.97 18.66
CA PRO A 424 14.39 17.09 19.05
C PRO A 424 14.24 15.67 18.52
N GLU A 425 13.03 15.15 18.49
CA GLU A 425 12.74 13.81 18.00
C GLU A 425 13.04 13.69 16.49
N LEU A 426 12.56 14.64 15.69
CA LEU A 426 12.86 14.68 14.25
C LEU A 426 14.38 14.83 13.99
N TRP A 427 15.05 15.68 14.79
CA TRP A 427 16.49 15.87 14.71
C TRP A 427 17.24 14.55 14.95
N LEU A 428 16.94 13.86 16.05
CA LEU A 428 17.58 12.59 16.37
C LEU A 428 17.30 11.52 15.31
N ASN A 429 16.06 11.44 14.80
CA ASN A 429 15.71 10.48 13.75
C ASN A 429 16.51 10.72 12.47
N VAL A 430 16.67 11.98 12.05
CA VAL A 430 17.46 12.33 10.86
C VAL A 430 18.96 12.05 11.09
N ILE A 431 19.51 12.34 12.26
CA ILE A 431 20.92 12.03 12.58
C ILE A 431 21.14 10.52 12.53
N ASP A 432 20.29 9.73 13.16
CA ASP A 432 20.40 8.27 13.14
C ASP A 432 20.33 7.72 11.70
N GLU A 433 19.42 8.25 10.86
CA GLU A 433 19.29 7.84 9.47
C GLU A 433 20.54 8.20 8.63
N ILE A 434 21.14 9.39 8.85
CA ILE A 434 22.40 9.77 8.22
C ILE A 434 23.53 8.80 8.65
N ILE A 435 23.57 8.42 9.92
CA ILE A 435 24.57 7.49 10.45
C ILE A 435 24.40 6.12 9.81
N ASP A 436 23.18 5.60 9.80
CA ASP A 436 22.91 4.29 9.20
C ASP A 436 23.24 4.26 7.69
N MET A 437 23.07 5.38 6.97
CA MET A 437 23.41 5.49 5.56
C MET A 437 24.91 5.64 5.30
N LYS A 438 25.59 6.54 6.04
CA LYS A 438 26.99 6.91 5.76
C LYS A 438 28.02 6.07 6.50
N TYR A 439 27.63 5.44 7.62
CA TYR A 439 28.56 4.81 8.57
C TYR A 439 28.09 3.42 9.02
N SER A 440 27.32 2.71 8.18
CA SER A 440 26.75 1.39 8.50
C SER A 440 27.78 0.35 8.98
N ASP A 441 29.03 0.45 8.53
CA ASP A 441 30.12 -0.48 8.84
C ASP A 441 31.10 0.05 9.89
N ALA A 442 30.87 1.27 10.44
CA ALA A 442 31.78 1.88 11.42
C ALA A 442 31.43 1.47 12.85
N ASP A 443 32.45 1.21 13.67
CA ASP A 443 32.24 1.03 15.10
C ASP A 443 31.63 2.31 15.71
N SER A 444 30.61 2.15 16.54
CA SER A 444 29.88 3.28 17.16
C SER A 444 30.80 4.26 17.92
N GLU A 445 31.97 3.79 18.43
CA GLU A 445 32.97 4.62 19.09
C GLU A 445 33.76 5.50 18.12
N SER A 446 33.77 5.19 16.82
CA SER A 446 34.49 5.95 15.79
C SER A 446 33.65 7.06 15.15
N ILE A 447 32.34 7.10 15.37
CA ILE A 447 31.44 8.06 14.75
C ILE A 447 31.51 9.39 15.52
N ASN A 448 31.91 10.45 14.81
CA ASN A 448 31.91 11.79 15.39
C ASN A 448 30.58 12.53 15.14
N TYR A 449 29.66 12.36 16.07
CA TYR A 449 28.34 12.99 16.03
C TYR A 449 28.39 14.52 15.82
N LEU A 450 29.35 15.21 16.45
CA LEU A 450 29.49 16.66 16.33
C LEU A 450 29.85 17.12 14.91
N ILE A 451 30.55 16.30 14.14
CA ILE A 451 30.83 16.63 12.73
C ILE A 451 29.55 16.49 11.90
N ILE A 452 28.81 15.40 12.08
CA ILE A 452 27.56 15.16 11.36
C ILE A 452 26.56 16.28 11.67
N GLU A 453 26.40 16.65 12.93
CA GLU A 453 25.52 17.76 13.34
C GLU A 453 25.92 19.09 12.70
N LYS A 454 27.22 19.42 12.68
CA LYS A 454 27.70 20.65 12.04
C LYS A 454 27.46 20.68 10.53
N GLU A 455 27.69 19.56 9.85
CA GLU A 455 27.42 19.44 8.42
C GLU A 455 25.93 19.54 8.12
N LEU A 456 25.09 18.90 8.93
CA LEU A 456 23.62 18.99 8.82
C LEU A 456 23.14 20.44 9.01
N VAL A 457 23.60 21.13 10.06
CA VAL A 457 23.25 22.55 10.28
C VAL A 457 23.65 23.42 9.08
N LYS A 458 24.86 23.25 8.57
CA LYS A 458 25.33 24.00 7.39
C LYS A 458 24.43 23.75 6.17
N MET A 459 24.07 22.52 5.89
CA MET A 459 23.17 22.16 4.78
C MET A 459 21.77 22.78 4.99
N LEU A 460 21.22 22.70 6.21
CA LEU A 460 19.91 23.31 6.52
C LEU A 460 19.93 24.83 6.36
N ASP A 461 21.04 25.51 6.69
CA ASP A 461 21.18 26.96 6.49
C ASP A 461 21.24 27.32 5.00
N GLU A 462 21.91 26.54 4.15
CA GLU A 462 21.88 26.75 2.70
C GLU A 462 20.46 26.50 2.12
N VAL A 463 19.76 25.47 2.58
CA VAL A 463 18.36 25.22 2.20
C VAL A 463 17.47 26.43 2.56
N ARG A 464 17.61 26.99 3.77
CA ARG A 464 16.86 28.19 4.20
C ARG A 464 17.16 29.39 3.32
N LYS A 465 18.43 29.62 3.00
CA LYS A 465 18.89 30.70 2.14
C LYS A 465 18.37 30.57 0.71
N LEU A 466 18.48 29.39 0.11
CA LEU A 466 17.91 29.12 -1.21
C LEU A 466 16.41 29.37 -1.23
N TYR A 467 15.69 28.86 -0.21
CA TYR A 467 14.25 29.08 -0.13
C TYR A 467 13.85 30.56 0.02
N SER A 468 14.64 31.36 0.74
CA SER A 468 14.36 32.80 0.90
C SER A 468 14.41 33.59 -0.43
N ASN A 469 15.05 33.03 -1.45
CA ASN A 469 15.17 33.64 -2.79
C ASN A 469 14.10 33.15 -3.78
N ILE A 470 13.20 32.27 -3.35
CA ILE A 470 12.15 31.68 -4.20
C ILE A 470 11.02 32.68 -4.46
N ASN A 471 10.58 32.74 -5.72
CA ASN A 471 9.38 33.43 -6.17
C ASN A 471 8.68 32.64 -7.28
N ASP A 472 7.51 33.10 -7.75
CA ASP A 472 6.71 32.42 -8.77
C ASP A 472 7.46 32.08 -10.05
N THR A 473 8.40 32.93 -10.47
CA THR A 473 9.09 32.82 -11.76
C THR A 473 10.29 31.87 -11.70
N ASN A 474 10.89 31.66 -10.53
CA ASN A 474 12.09 30.83 -10.36
C ASN A 474 11.87 29.55 -9.53
N PHE A 475 10.63 29.29 -9.11
CA PHE A 475 10.32 28.22 -8.14
C PHE A 475 10.93 26.88 -8.53
N ASN A 476 10.63 26.35 -9.71
CA ASN A 476 11.08 25.03 -10.13
C ASN A 476 12.62 24.93 -10.15
N THR A 477 13.30 25.96 -10.62
CA THR A 477 14.78 26.00 -10.69
C THR A 477 15.39 26.06 -9.29
N GLN A 478 14.91 26.97 -8.45
CA GLN A 478 15.44 27.15 -7.08
C GLN A 478 15.09 25.95 -6.19
N PHE A 479 13.92 25.34 -6.38
CA PHE A 479 13.56 24.15 -5.64
C PHE A 479 14.38 22.94 -6.08
N ALA A 480 14.70 22.80 -7.36
CA ALA A 480 15.63 21.81 -7.85
C ALA A 480 17.02 21.98 -7.21
N GLU A 481 17.50 23.22 -7.03
CA GLU A 481 18.75 23.51 -6.32
C GLU A 481 18.69 23.07 -4.84
N ILE A 482 17.56 23.30 -4.15
CA ILE A 482 17.36 22.81 -2.77
C ILE A 482 17.44 21.30 -2.71
N LEU A 483 16.76 20.60 -3.61
CA LEU A 483 16.81 19.13 -3.66
C LEU A 483 18.23 18.63 -3.96
N GLN A 484 18.94 19.32 -4.87
CA GLN A 484 20.32 18.98 -5.21
C GLN A 484 21.26 19.18 -4.02
N GLU A 485 21.08 20.23 -3.21
CA GLU A 485 21.87 20.46 -2.00
C GLU A 485 21.71 19.32 -1.00
N ILE A 486 20.47 18.85 -0.79
CA ILE A 486 20.18 17.70 0.07
C ILE A 486 20.85 16.42 -0.48
N VAL A 487 20.76 16.18 -1.79
CA VAL A 487 21.36 15.03 -2.46
C VAL A 487 22.88 15.07 -2.37
N VAL A 488 23.50 16.24 -2.57
CA VAL A 488 24.96 16.43 -2.42
C VAL A 488 25.40 16.15 -0.99
N PHE A 489 24.64 16.65 0.00
CA PHE A 489 24.92 16.37 1.42
C PHE A 489 24.87 14.88 1.76
N LEU A 490 23.86 14.17 1.27
CA LEU A 490 23.73 12.73 1.50
C LEU A 490 24.75 11.90 0.71
N GLY A 491 25.07 12.33 -0.51
CA GLY A 491 25.86 11.60 -1.49
C GLY A 491 24.96 10.70 -2.37
N GLU A 492 24.88 10.98 -3.66
CA GLU A 492 24.05 10.20 -4.59
C GLU A 492 24.41 8.71 -4.60
N ASP A 493 25.72 8.39 -4.55
CA ASP A 493 26.20 7.01 -4.50
C ASP A 493 25.78 6.31 -3.19
N ILE A 494 25.74 7.04 -2.08
CA ILE A 494 25.28 6.54 -0.78
C ILE A 494 23.78 6.26 -0.82
N ILE A 495 22.98 7.19 -1.37
CA ILE A 495 21.55 7.00 -1.58
C ILE A 495 21.28 5.75 -2.41
N LYS A 496 22.01 5.57 -3.50
CA LYS A 496 21.88 4.42 -4.39
C LYS A 496 22.36 3.11 -3.74
N ALA A 497 23.36 3.16 -2.88
CA ALA A 497 23.84 2.01 -2.11
C ALA A 497 22.80 1.61 -1.04
N THR A 498 22.24 2.59 -0.33
CA THR A 498 21.23 2.35 0.71
C THR A 498 19.90 1.88 0.11
N TYR A 499 19.49 2.48 -1.01
CA TYR A 499 18.24 2.18 -1.70
C TYR A 499 18.51 1.71 -3.15
N PRO A 500 18.83 0.43 -3.37
CA PRO A 500 19.28 -0.09 -4.68
C PRO A 500 18.33 0.17 -5.86
N LYS A 501 17.04 0.42 -5.62
CA LYS A 501 16.07 0.77 -6.67
C LYS A 501 16.45 2.05 -7.44
N TYR A 502 17.16 2.98 -6.80
CA TYR A 502 17.63 4.21 -7.45
C TYR A 502 18.87 4.01 -8.34
N ASN A 503 19.44 2.82 -8.38
CA ASN A 503 20.45 2.45 -9.38
C ASN A 503 19.85 2.16 -10.75
N GLN A 504 18.53 2.01 -10.86
CA GLN A 504 17.85 1.78 -12.14
C GLN A 504 17.98 3.02 -13.03
N ALA A 505 18.16 2.79 -14.35
CA ALA A 505 18.36 3.87 -15.30
C ALA A 505 17.26 4.94 -15.18
N ASN A 506 17.67 6.16 -14.91
CA ASN A 506 16.83 7.36 -14.74
C ASN A 506 15.80 7.35 -13.60
N TYR A 507 15.56 6.23 -12.88
CA TYR A 507 14.52 6.19 -11.86
C TYR A 507 14.73 7.23 -10.74
N PHE A 508 15.97 7.42 -10.30
CA PHE A 508 16.33 8.48 -9.36
C PHE A 508 15.89 9.87 -9.86
N ASN A 509 16.29 10.20 -11.10
CA ASN A 509 15.94 11.49 -11.71
C ASN A 509 14.44 11.64 -11.95
N GLU A 510 13.74 10.55 -12.31
CA GLU A 510 12.29 10.55 -12.47
C GLU A 510 11.55 10.85 -11.17
N VAL A 511 11.98 10.26 -10.05
CA VAL A 511 11.40 10.52 -8.73
C VAL A 511 11.63 11.97 -8.31
N MET A 512 12.85 12.49 -8.49
CA MET A 512 13.19 13.88 -8.19
C MET A 512 12.38 14.85 -9.06
N GLN A 513 12.27 14.59 -10.37
CA GLN A 513 11.47 15.44 -11.27
C GLN A 513 9.98 15.39 -10.92
N LYS A 514 9.42 14.22 -10.65
CA LYS A 514 8.02 14.09 -10.21
C LYS A 514 7.76 14.86 -8.90
N MET A 515 8.72 14.87 -7.98
CA MET A 515 8.60 15.64 -6.75
C MET A 515 8.56 17.14 -7.05
N ILE A 516 9.43 17.65 -7.93
CA ILE A 516 9.42 19.05 -8.38
C ILE A 516 8.10 19.41 -9.06
N ASP A 517 7.62 18.55 -9.97
CA ASP A 517 6.39 18.79 -10.73
C ASP A 517 5.14 18.84 -9.84
N LYS A 518 5.14 18.09 -8.72
CA LYS A 518 4.02 18.06 -7.77
C LYS A 518 4.10 19.14 -6.69
N LEU A 519 5.27 19.70 -6.45
CA LEU A 519 5.46 20.87 -5.59
C LEU A 519 5.18 22.12 -6.41
N GLN A 520 4.06 22.77 -6.17
CA GLN A 520 3.68 24.01 -6.88
C GLN A 520 3.72 25.18 -5.91
N TYR A 521 4.28 26.29 -6.37
CA TYR A 521 4.37 27.54 -5.58
C TYR A 521 3.00 28.15 -5.25
N GLN A 522 1.90 27.64 -5.78
CA GLN A 522 0.55 28.20 -5.66
C GLN A 522 0.22 28.65 -4.22
N ASN A 523 0.49 29.93 -3.94
CA ASN A 523 0.17 30.63 -2.68
C ASN A 523 0.85 30.09 -1.40
N CYS A 524 1.94 29.36 -1.50
CA CYS A 524 2.71 28.90 -0.34
C CYS A 524 3.79 29.94 0.02
N ILE A 525 3.48 30.83 0.96
CA ILE A 525 4.38 31.87 1.44
C ILE A 525 5.52 31.30 2.32
N SER A 526 5.47 30.03 2.70
CA SER A 526 6.46 29.40 3.59
C SER A 526 6.79 27.97 3.21
N MET A 527 8.02 27.53 3.49
CA MET A 527 8.47 26.15 3.35
C MET A 527 7.52 25.18 4.08
N ARG A 528 7.07 25.54 5.28
CA ARG A 528 6.08 24.76 6.04
C ARG A 528 4.81 24.53 5.21
N GLY A 529 4.23 25.60 4.66
CA GLY A 529 3.02 25.50 3.85
C GLY A 529 3.21 24.60 2.62
N LEU A 530 4.37 24.71 1.95
CA LEU A 530 4.72 23.89 0.80
C LEU A 530 4.79 22.40 1.16
N VAL A 531 5.50 22.05 2.22
CA VAL A 531 5.64 20.65 2.69
C VAL A 531 4.29 20.09 3.14
N GLN A 532 3.51 20.87 3.89
CA GLN A 532 2.18 20.46 4.37
C GLN A 532 1.20 20.26 3.20
N GLU A 533 1.28 21.07 2.15
CA GLU A 533 0.48 20.88 0.95
C GLU A 533 0.89 19.63 0.18
N PHE A 534 2.19 19.42 -0.01
CA PHE A 534 2.71 18.21 -0.63
C PHE A 534 2.32 16.94 0.15
N CYS A 535 2.37 16.97 1.48
CA CYS A 535 1.88 15.89 2.34
C CYS A 535 0.34 15.78 2.37
N GLY A 536 -0.38 16.80 1.86
CA GLY A 536 -1.84 16.81 1.79
C GLY A 536 -2.55 17.06 3.11
N GLU A 537 -1.89 17.68 4.08
CA GLU A 537 -2.43 17.92 5.42
C GLU A 537 -3.72 18.78 5.41
N TYR A 538 -3.85 19.66 4.42
CA TYR A 538 -4.97 20.59 4.27
C TYR A 538 -5.85 20.31 3.05
N SER A 539 -5.78 19.12 2.47
CA SER A 539 -6.55 18.77 1.29
C SER A 539 -7.46 17.58 1.56
N ILE A 540 -8.66 17.59 0.99
CA ILE A 540 -9.55 16.44 0.98
C ILE A 540 -9.00 15.43 -0.03
N PRO A 541 -8.65 14.20 0.40
CA PRO A 541 -8.18 13.17 -0.51
C PRO A 541 -9.32 12.63 -1.39
N ILE A 542 -9.02 12.49 -2.67
CA ILE A 542 -9.88 11.84 -3.67
C ILE A 542 -9.13 10.63 -4.21
N MET A 543 -9.73 9.45 -4.14
CA MET A 543 -9.06 8.22 -4.52
C MET A 543 -10.00 7.11 -4.95
N THR A 544 -9.46 6.10 -5.61
CA THR A 544 -10.21 4.88 -5.87
C THR A 544 -10.33 4.01 -4.61
N ILE A 545 -11.31 3.09 -4.62
CA ILE A 545 -11.50 2.11 -3.54
C ILE A 545 -10.19 1.35 -3.24
N HIS A 546 -9.46 0.92 -4.29
CA HIS A 546 -8.20 0.17 -4.14
C HIS A 546 -7.11 0.98 -3.41
N LYS A 547 -7.04 2.28 -3.67
CA LYS A 547 -6.08 3.18 -3.01
C LYS A 547 -6.50 3.51 -1.56
N SER A 548 -7.79 3.40 -1.23
CA SER A 548 -8.29 3.66 0.14
C SER A 548 -8.06 2.49 1.11
N LYS A 549 -7.68 1.31 0.60
CA LYS A 549 -7.44 0.13 1.46
C LYS A 549 -6.28 0.38 2.44
N GLY A 550 -6.55 0.13 3.73
CA GLY A 550 -5.62 0.42 4.83
C GLY A 550 -5.81 1.79 5.47
N LEU A 551 -6.49 2.73 4.80
CA LEU A 551 -6.77 4.08 5.31
C LEU A 551 -8.12 4.13 6.04
N GLU A 552 -8.34 5.24 6.78
CA GLU A 552 -9.58 5.48 7.53
C GLU A 552 -9.84 6.98 7.68
N TYR A 553 -11.10 7.39 7.63
CA TYR A 553 -11.53 8.77 7.62
C TYR A 553 -12.73 8.97 8.53
N HIS A 554 -12.87 10.16 9.11
CA HIS A 554 -14.06 10.51 9.87
C HIS A 554 -15.33 10.42 9.01
N THR A 555 -15.28 11.03 7.82
CA THR A 555 -16.40 11.08 6.86
C THR A 555 -15.94 10.62 5.48
N VAL A 556 -16.68 9.70 4.90
CA VAL A 556 -16.45 9.18 3.55
C VAL A 556 -17.63 9.52 2.65
N PHE A 557 -17.36 10.07 1.48
CA PHE A 557 -18.31 10.16 0.38
C PHE A 557 -17.93 9.13 -0.68
N PHE A 558 -18.78 8.14 -0.92
CA PHE A 558 -18.59 7.21 -2.02
C PHE A 558 -19.48 7.65 -3.17
N ILE A 559 -18.90 8.33 -4.14
CA ILE A 559 -19.63 8.95 -5.25
C ILE A 559 -19.69 8.06 -6.48
N GLY A 560 -20.78 8.19 -7.24
CA GLY A 560 -20.99 7.46 -8.49
C GLY A 560 -21.32 5.99 -8.26
N VAL A 561 -22.25 5.69 -7.34
CA VAL A 561 -22.76 4.33 -7.13
C VAL A 561 -23.80 4.03 -8.20
N GLU A 562 -23.31 3.79 -9.43
CA GLU A 562 -24.10 3.70 -10.66
C GLU A 562 -23.57 2.56 -11.56
N ASP A 563 -24.40 2.06 -12.48
CA ASP A 563 -24.08 0.89 -13.32
C ASP A 563 -22.83 1.11 -14.19
N ASP A 564 -22.62 2.31 -14.74
CA ASP A 564 -21.45 2.60 -15.58
C ASP A 564 -20.13 2.58 -14.77
N ALA A 565 -20.15 2.91 -13.48
CA ALA A 565 -19.00 2.75 -12.61
C ALA A 565 -18.71 1.28 -12.28
N PHE A 566 -19.76 0.47 -12.21
CA PHE A 566 -19.73 -0.96 -11.89
C PHE A 566 -20.03 -1.84 -13.12
N TRP A 567 -19.58 -1.43 -14.30
CA TRP A 567 -19.85 -2.11 -15.56
C TRP A 567 -19.48 -3.61 -15.56
N SER A 568 -18.54 -4.03 -14.71
CA SER A 568 -18.11 -5.41 -14.54
C SER A 568 -18.92 -6.21 -13.50
N PHE A 569 -19.90 -5.61 -12.84
CA PHE A 569 -20.61 -6.24 -11.71
C PHE A 569 -21.23 -7.60 -12.05
N SER A 570 -21.77 -7.76 -13.25
CA SER A 570 -22.34 -9.04 -13.70
C SER A 570 -21.31 -10.17 -13.85
N THR A 571 -20.06 -9.84 -14.14
CA THR A 571 -18.98 -10.80 -14.40
C THR A 571 -18.01 -10.95 -13.23
N GLN A 572 -17.90 -9.93 -12.35
CA GLN A 572 -16.97 -9.88 -11.22
C GLN A 572 -17.69 -9.53 -9.92
N LYS A 573 -18.88 -10.08 -9.73
CA LYS A 573 -19.80 -9.73 -8.64
C LYS A 573 -19.16 -9.77 -7.25
N GLU A 574 -18.43 -10.86 -6.94
CA GLU A 574 -17.75 -11.01 -5.64
C GLU A 574 -16.69 -9.93 -5.42
N ALA A 575 -15.85 -9.66 -6.43
CA ALA A 575 -14.81 -8.64 -6.34
C ALA A 575 -15.40 -7.24 -6.16
N ASP A 576 -16.48 -6.91 -6.84
CA ASP A 576 -17.17 -5.62 -6.73
C ASP A 576 -17.89 -5.46 -5.38
N LYS A 577 -18.50 -6.51 -4.85
CA LYS A 577 -19.06 -6.52 -3.49
C LYS A 577 -17.97 -6.31 -2.42
N ASN A 578 -16.87 -7.03 -2.53
CA ASN A 578 -15.72 -6.84 -1.62
C ASN A 578 -15.17 -5.41 -1.69
N ALA A 579 -15.05 -4.86 -2.91
CA ALA A 579 -14.63 -3.48 -3.10
C ALA A 579 -15.61 -2.49 -2.44
N PHE A 580 -16.90 -2.70 -2.60
CA PHE A 580 -17.93 -1.89 -1.94
C PHE A 580 -17.83 -1.98 -0.42
N PHE A 581 -17.62 -3.18 0.13
CA PHE A 581 -17.38 -3.39 1.56
C PHE A 581 -16.12 -2.69 2.05
N VAL A 582 -15.04 -2.68 1.26
CA VAL A 582 -13.84 -1.89 1.58
C VAL A 582 -14.20 -0.42 1.75
N ALA A 583 -14.92 0.19 0.80
CA ALA A 583 -15.34 1.59 0.91
C ALA A 583 -16.20 1.85 2.15
N LEU A 584 -17.20 1.00 2.41
CA LEU A 584 -18.06 1.06 3.60
C LEU A 584 -17.23 1.03 4.90
N SER A 585 -16.17 0.26 4.95
CA SER A 585 -15.33 0.08 6.13
C SER A 585 -14.25 1.17 6.32
N ARG A 586 -14.20 2.20 5.46
CA ARG A 586 -13.23 3.32 5.60
C ARG A 586 -13.71 4.39 6.55
N ALA A 587 -15.01 4.47 6.81
CA ALA A 587 -15.61 5.52 7.62
C ALA A 587 -15.55 5.20 9.13
N LYS A 588 -15.19 6.24 9.92
CA LYS A 588 -15.29 6.21 11.38
C LYS A 588 -16.69 6.59 11.85
N GLN A 589 -17.22 7.71 11.35
CA GLN A 589 -18.48 8.30 11.79
C GLN A 589 -19.54 8.40 10.69
N LYS A 590 -19.16 8.78 9.47
CA LYS A 590 -20.14 9.02 8.41
C LYS A 590 -19.72 8.40 7.09
N ILE A 591 -20.66 7.74 6.42
CA ILE A 591 -20.51 7.37 5.02
C ILE A 591 -21.77 7.78 4.25
N ILE A 592 -21.55 8.45 3.13
CA ILE A 592 -22.60 8.88 2.22
C ILE A 592 -22.32 8.25 0.86
N PHE A 593 -23.27 7.46 0.38
CA PHE A 593 -23.26 6.94 -0.98
C PHE A 593 -24.05 7.89 -1.88
N THR A 594 -23.51 8.20 -3.06
CA THR A 594 -24.23 9.11 -3.97
C THR A 594 -24.55 8.47 -5.30
N ILE A 595 -25.73 8.80 -5.81
CA ILE A 595 -26.26 8.41 -7.11
C ILE A 595 -26.67 9.69 -7.82
N SER A 596 -26.33 9.83 -9.11
CA SER A 596 -26.76 10.95 -9.95
C SER A 596 -27.46 10.41 -11.20
N GLU A 597 -28.68 10.88 -11.49
CA GLU A 597 -29.43 10.47 -12.69
C GLU A 597 -28.71 10.80 -14.01
N LYS A 598 -27.85 11.83 -13.99
CA LYS A 598 -26.96 12.20 -15.10
C LYS A 598 -25.57 12.49 -14.61
N ARG A 599 -24.56 11.89 -15.27
CA ARG A 599 -23.15 12.07 -14.93
C ARG A 599 -22.27 12.11 -16.17
N ASN A 600 -21.15 12.85 -16.08
CA ASN A 600 -20.06 12.71 -17.03
C ASN A 600 -19.29 11.43 -16.74
N ILE A 601 -19.10 10.63 -17.77
CA ILE A 601 -18.32 9.39 -17.72
C ILE A 601 -17.37 9.31 -18.91
N LEU A 602 -16.32 8.51 -18.79
CA LEU A 602 -15.45 8.16 -19.91
C LEU A 602 -16.03 6.97 -20.69
N LYS A 603 -16.42 7.20 -21.94
CA LYS A 603 -16.95 6.13 -22.80
C LYS A 603 -16.22 6.17 -24.15
N PHE A 604 -15.54 5.08 -24.50
CA PHE A 604 -14.70 4.95 -25.71
C PHE A 604 -13.62 6.05 -25.84
N GLY A 605 -13.03 6.47 -24.71
CA GLY A 605 -11.98 7.50 -24.68
C GLY A 605 -12.49 8.95 -24.70
N GLU A 606 -13.81 9.17 -24.73
CA GLU A 606 -14.45 10.49 -24.71
C GLU A 606 -15.29 10.70 -23.46
N GLU A 607 -15.27 11.89 -22.89
CA GLU A 607 -16.23 12.28 -21.85
C GLU A 607 -17.62 12.50 -22.43
N LYS A 608 -18.62 11.83 -21.88
CA LYS A 608 -20.01 11.94 -22.30
C LYS A 608 -20.92 12.11 -21.08
N ASN A 609 -21.83 13.08 -21.17
CA ASN A 609 -22.89 13.26 -20.17
C ASN A 609 -24.07 12.34 -20.50
N ILE A 610 -24.24 11.28 -19.72
CA ILE A 610 -25.27 10.28 -19.97
C ILE A 610 -26.15 10.02 -18.75
N LEU A 611 -27.36 9.49 -19.03
CA LEU A 611 -28.25 8.97 -18.00
C LEU A 611 -27.61 7.77 -17.33
N GLN A 612 -27.72 7.73 -16.02
CA GLN A 612 -27.23 6.65 -15.18
C GLN A 612 -28.38 5.77 -14.68
N GLU A 613 -28.10 4.50 -14.52
CA GLU A 613 -29.01 3.53 -13.93
C GLU A 613 -28.33 2.81 -12.77
N THR A 614 -29.09 2.10 -11.97
CA THR A 614 -28.63 1.30 -10.84
C THR A 614 -29.19 -0.13 -10.86
N LYS A 615 -29.67 -0.57 -12.03
CA LYS A 615 -30.34 -1.88 -12.20
C LYS A 615 -29.39 -3.04 -11.96
N ASN A 616 -28.16 -2.95 -12.52
CA ASN A 616 -27.16 -4.03 -12.40
C ASN A 616 -26.65 -4.17 -10.98
N ILE A 617 -26.51 -3.03 -10.26
CA ILE A 617 -26.01 -2.98 -8.88
C ILE A 617 -27.13 -2.87 -7.84
N SER A 618 -28.39 -3.09 -8.24
CA SER A 618 -29.56 -2.97 -7.35
C SER A 618 -29.43 -3.77 -6.06
N GLU A 619 -28.75 -4.92 -6.11
CA GLU A 619 -28.47 -5.74 -4.93
C GLU A 619 -27.63 -5.01 -3.86
N LEU A 620 -26.62 -4.18 -4.27
CA LEU A 620 -25.81 -3.41 -3.33
C LEU A 620 -26.66 -2.36 -2.61
N ILE A 621 -27.50 -1.64 -3.37
CA ILE A 621 -28.39 -0.60 -2.85
C ILE A 621 -29.45 -1.24 -1.95
N GLN A 622 -30.09 -2.34 -2.41
CA GLN A 622 -31.09 -3.04 -1.63
C GLN A 622 -30.52 -3.56 -0.30
N THR A 623 -29.32 -4.12 -0.32
CA THR A 623 -28.64 -4.57 0.92
C THR A 623 -28.48 -3.44 1.93
N LEU A 624 -28.11 -2.22 1.47
CA LEU A 624 -28.02 -1.06 2.36
C LEU A 624 -29.41 -0.65 2.89
N MET A 625 -30.43 -0.64 2.02
CA MET A 625 -31.81 -0.31 2.42
C MET A 625 -32.38 -1.33 3.41
N ASP A 626 -32.11 -2.61 3.21
CA ASP A 626 -32.49 -3.69 4.14
C ASP A 626 -31.80 -3.56 5.50
N ALA A 627 -30.60 -2.94 5.52
CA ALA A 627 -29.88 -2.57 6.74
C ALA A 627 -30.43 -1.28 7.39
N GLY A 628 -31.50 -0.69 6.87
CA GLY A 628 -32.11 0.54 7.39
C GLY A 628 -31.45 1.83 6.90
N VAL A 629 -30.59 1.78 5.88
CA VAL A 629 -29.98 2.99 5.32
C VAL A 629 -31.01 3.75 4.49
N PRO A 630 -31.29 5.05 4.80
CA PRO A 630 -32.28 5.82 4.07
C PRO A 630 -31.77 6.26 2.69
N LEU A 631 -32.65 6.19 1.68
CA LEU A 631 -32.47 6.82 0.38
C LEU A 631 -33.11 8.21 0.43
N ILE A 632 -32.32 9.26 0.19
CA ILE A 632 -32.72 10.66 0.37
C ILE A 632 -32.59 11.39 -0.98
N GLU A 633 -33.69 11.92 -1.48
CA GLU A 633 -33.70 12.80 -2.64
C GLU A 633 -33.13 14.18 -2.27
N LYS A 634 -32.07 14.58 -2.95
CA LYS A 634 -31.40 15.87 -2.76
C LYS A 634 -31.66 16.79 -3.96
N SER A 635 -32.71 17.58 -3.89
CA SER A 635 -33.21 18.37 -5.04
C SER A 635 -32.80 19.85 -5.08
N GLY A 636 -32.21 20.40 -4.00
CA GLY A 636 -31.83 21.82 -3.94
C GLY A 636 -31.13 22.23 -2.63
N LEU A 637 -30.68 23.49 -2.60
CA LEU A 637 -29.96 24.09 -1.46
C LEU A 637 -30.85 24.35 -0.23
N ASP A 638 -32.15 24.24 -0.35
CA ASP A 638 -33.13 24.65 0.66
C ASP A 638 -33.08 23.85 1.98
N ASN A 639 -32.32 22.74 2.01
CA ASN A 639 -32.16 21.87 3.18
C ASN A 639 -30.80 22.02 3.91
N ILE A 640 -29.99 23.03 3.55
CA ILE A 640 -28.64 23.20 4.12
C ILE A 640 -28.60 24.25 5.25
N LEU A 641 -29.64 25.07 5.34
CA LEU A 641 -29.83 26.07 6.40
C LEU A 641 -30.48 25.39 7.67
#